data_b61df300ec169ace6fa1af693df9b46d
#
_entry.id   b61df300ec169ace6fa1af693df9b46d
#
_cell.length_a   1.000
_cell.length_b   1.000
_cell.length_c   1.000
_cell.angle_alpha   90.00
_cell.angle_beta   90.00
_cell.angle_gamma   90.00
#
_symmetry.space_group_name_H-M   'P 1'
#
loop_
_entity.id
_entity.type
_entity.pdbx_description
1 polymer ?
#
loop_
_entity_poly.entity_id
_entity_poly.type
_entity_poly.pdbx_seq_one_letter_code
_entity_poly.pdbx_strand_id
1 'polypeptide(L)'
;MIKNLINVKRLFLTACCSFALSLGWAAINEKPFVVPELKQWSGADGMFAPSGKYIVKGGKQAEKVAQVFAADYHSLVGNSLTPKTGKPSTGDIVLVLKADKLLGTEGYRLDISDVTTITASTVEGLVWGTRTVLQLSEQNHSAALPKGVAVDVPEYGLRGFMMDCGRKFIPMSYLRSLVKMMSYYKMNTLQIHLNDNGFRQFFNGDWNKTQAAFRLECDTYPGLTAKDGHYTKAEFIELQKLAEQYGVNIIPEIDVPAHSLAFTHYKPEIGSKEYGMDHLDLFNPETYKFVDGLFKEYLEGKNPVFRGKVVHIGTDEYSNAKKDVVEKFRYFTDHYIKYVESFGKQAAVWGALTHAKGDTKVKSQNVMMHCWYNGYADPKEMKRQGYKLVSVPDGLVYIVPAAGYYYDYLNCRELYNTWTPAQIGDEKFDERDPSILGGMFAVWNDHAGNGITVKDIHDRLFPALQTLSTKCWTGAATSLPYDKFDSLRLNLSEAPAVNEAARWPKGKMLVIDNLCPGQTTGEKEVGYGYRVEFTVDGADEAKGTPLFTSDNATFYLADPQDGCLAFEREGYLNKFKYKIAKGKKVSIAITGDNKKTCLYVDGKLREELGPLAIYAMQQKDLTSFQSPDPTAWQPVMYNPSAKMYYQRTLVFPLQKAGEFKSKVTGLKVSF
;
A
#
# COMPACT_ATOMS: atom_id res chain seq x y z
N MET A 1 81.86 30.49 -20.32
CA MET A 1 83.24 30.01 -20.14
C MET A 1 83.23 28.71 -19.39
N ILE A 2 83.67 27.68 -20.05
CA ILE A 2 84.47 26.56 -19.58
C ILE A 2 83.74 25.54 -18.69
N LYS A 3 83.41 24.41 -19.31
CA LYS A 3 84.06 23.06 -19.37
C LYS A 3 83.80 22.17 -18.17
N ASN A 4 83.03 21.08 -18.45
CA ASN A 4 83.44 19.65 -18.47
C ASN A 4 84.04 19.09 -17.19
N LEU A 5 83.55 17.98 -16.65
CA LEU A 5 84.07 16.67 -16.95
C LEU A 5 83.30 15.55 -16.19
N ILE A 6 83.04 14.55 -16.97
CA ILE A 6 82.56 13.18 -16.68
C ILE A 6 83.39 12.52 -15.52
N ASN A 7 82.67 11.77 -14.66
CA ASN A 7 83.23 10.50 -14.19
C ASN A 7 82.19 9.45 -13.80
N VAL A 8 82.27 8.33 -14.47
CA VAL A 8 81.52 7.10 -14.29
C VAL A 8 82.04 6.35 -13.09
N LYS A 9 81.26 6.00 -12.15
CA LYS A 9 81.52 4.86 -11.26
C LYS A 9 80.26 4.03 -11.09
N ARG A 10 80.33 2.78 -11.60
CA ARG A 10 79.45 1.68 -11.34
C ARG A 10 79.32 1.44 -9.84
N LEU A 11 78.07 1.38 -9.35
CA LEU A 11 77.79 0.76 -8.07
C LEU A 11 76.67 -0.23 -8.22
N PHE A 12 76.99 -1.46 -7.82
CA PHE A 12 76.03 -2.58 -7.73
C PHE A 12 74.83 -2.19 -6.86
N LEU A 13 73.58 -2.22 -7.39
CA LEU A 13 72.35 -2.16 -6.63
C LEU A 13 71.92 -3.58 -6.33
N THR A 14 72.10 -4.02 -5.10
CA THR A 14 71.50 -5.20 -4.52
C THR A 14 70.04 -4.97 -4.40
N ALA A 15 69.17 -5.70 -5.17
CA ALA A 15 67.74 -5.70 -5.08
C ALA A 15 67.36 -6.40 -3.78
N CYS A 16 67.07 -5.62 -2.73
CA CYS A 16 66.22 -6.06 -1.61
C CYS A 16 64.78 -6.03 -2.03
N CYS A 17 64.22 -7.17 -2.41
CA CYS A 17 62.78 -7.39 -2.46
C CYS A 17 62.23 -7.26 -1.05
N SER A 18 61.79 -6.06 -0.69
CA SER A 18 60.93 -5.86 0.45
C SER A 18 59.53 -6.37 0.05
N PHE A 19 59.23 -7.60 0.43
CA PHE A 19 57.84 -8.07 0.53
C PHE A 19 57.16 -7.20 1.60
N ALA A 20 56.56 -6.10 1.22
CA ALA A 20 55.56 -5.44 2.02
C ALA A 20 54.37 -6.39 2.09
N LEU A 21 54.29 -7.21 3.12
CA LEU A 21 53.05 -7.81 3.59
C LEU A 21 52.09 -6.64 3.90
N SER A 22 51.32 -6.23 2.94
CA SER A 22 50.10 -5.49 3.20
C SER A 22 49.19 -6.42 3.99
N LEU A 23 49.29 -6.36 5.31
CA LEU A 23 48.24 -6.77 6.20
C LEU A 23 47.06 -5.87 5.83
N GLY A 24 46.30 -6.31 4.84
CA GLY A 24 45.00 -5.72 4.59
C GLY A 24 44.16 -5.88 5.85
N TRP A 25 44.01 -4.81 6.59
CA TRP A 25 43.01 -4.76 7.63
C TRP A 25 41.71 -5.03 6.89
N ALA A 26 41.13 -6.19 7.12
CA ALA A 26 39.82 -6.50 6.58
C ALA A 26 38.86 -5.44 7.10
N ALA A 27 38.16 -4.81 6.20
CA ALA A 27 37.27 -3.70 6.54
C ALA A 27 36.05 -4.24 7.30
N ILE A 28 35.79 -3.73 8.49
CA ILE A 28 34.58 -4.01 9.25
C ILE A 28 33.37 -3.55 8.43
N ASN A 29 32.37 -4.41 8.30
CA ASN A 29 31.14 -4.09 7.54
C ASN A 29 30.39 -2.90 8.14
N GLU A 30 30.14 -1.89 7.33
CA GLU A 30 29.28 -0.78 7.70
C GLU A 30 27.84 -1.26 7.91
N LYS A 31 26.99 -0.41 8.54
CA LYS A 31 25.58 -0.70 8.72
C LYS A 31 24.91 -0.89 7.36
N PRO A 32 24.37 -2.09 7.06
CA PRO A 32 23.74 -2.35 5.77
C PRO A 32 22.43 -1.60 5.62
N PHE A 33 22.07 -1.29 4.39
CA PHE A 33 20.78 -0.64 4.09
C PHE A 33 19.65 -1.66 4.17
N VAL A 34 18.62 -1.35 4.93
CA VAL A 34 17.30 -2.01 4.96
C VAL A 34 16.23 -0.97 5.31
N VAL A 35 14.99 -1.25 4.99
CA VAL A 35 13.83 -0.41 5.31
C VAL A 35 12.83 -1.22 6.14
N PRO A 36 12.51 -0.81 7.36
CA PRO A 36 13.13 0.24 8.18
C PRO A 36 14.61 -0.05 8.48
N GLU A 37 15.41 1.00 8.67
CA GLU A 37 16.81 0.85 9.01
C GLU A 37 17.03 0.18 10.37
N LEU A 38 18.12 -0.56 10.50
CA LEU A 38 18.50 -1.18 11.76
C LEU A 38 18.80 -0.12 12.83
N LYS A 39 18.25 -0.27 14.03
CA LYS A 39 18.51 0.67 15.14
C LYS A 39 19.94 0.53 15.68
N GLN A 40 20.42 -0.70 15.83
CA GLN A 40 21.78 -0.98 16.29
C GLN A 40 22.48 -1.96 15.34
N TRP A 41 23.73 -1.68 15.02
CA TRP A 41 24.58 -2.53 14.20
C TRP A 41 26.03 -2.50 14.69
N SER A 42 26.60 -3.68 14.89
CA SER A 42 28.04 -3.88 15.13
C SER A 42 28.58 -4.78 14.03
N GLY A 43 29.24 -4.17 13.06
CA GLY A 43 29.85 -4.90 11.95
C GLY A 43 30.98 -5.82 12.37
N ALA A 44 31.18 -6.88 11.61
CA ALA A 44 32.32 -7.77 11.68
C ALA A 44 32.94 -7.89 10.28
N ASP A 45 34.06 -8.56 10.17
CA ASP A 45 34.76 -8.75 8.91
C ASP A 45 34.15 -9.89 8.08
N GLY A 46 34.07 -9.69 6.77
CA GLY A 46 33.69 -10.68 5.78
C GLY A 46 32.19 -10.87 5.59
N MET A 47 31.85 -11.85 4.76
CA MET A 47 30.47 -12.14 4.34
C MET A 47 30.04 -13.54 4.79
N PHE A 48 28.79 -13.70 5.12
CA PHE A 48 28.13 -15.00 5.28
C PHE A 48 27.58 -15.47 3.92
N ALA A 49 27.92 -16.71 3.54
CA ALA A 49 27.37 -17.35 2.34
C ALA A 49 26.35 -18.42 2.76
N PRO A 50 25.08 -18.33 2.34
CA PRO A 50 24.05 -19.29 2.74
C PRO A 50 24.27 -20.66 2.09
N SER A 51 24.14 -21.73 2.90
CA SER A 51 24.25 -23.14 2.46
C SER A 51 22.94 -23.68 1.84
N GLY A 52 21.87 -22.89 1.84
CA GLY A 52 20.53 -23.34 1.45
C GLY A 52 19.79 -24.14 2.53
N LYS A 53 20.23 -24.06 3.79
CA LYS A 53 19.60 -24.80 4.90
C LYS A 53 19.21 -23.92 6.07
N TYR A 54 18.10 -24.26 6.73
CA TYR A 54 17.68 -23.59 7.94
C TYR A 54 17.34 -24.57 9.08
N ILE A 55 17.50 -24.09 10.31
CA ILE A 55 17.20 -24.82 11.55
C ILE A 55 16.24 -24.00 12.39
N VAL A 56 15.24 -24.65 12.99
CA VAL A 56 14.26 -23.99 13.85
C VAL A 56 14.42 -24.48 15.29
N LYS A 57 14.47 -23.54 16.23
CA LYS A 57 14.46 -23.76 17.68
C LYS A 57 13.33 -22.93 18.29
N GLY A 58 12.17 -23.51 18.56
CA GLY A 58 11.04 -22.75 19.11
C GLY A 58 9.67 -23.37 18.85
N GLY A 59 9.63 -24.62 18.39
CA GLY A 59 8.39 -25.38 18.18
C GLY A 59 7.57 -24.94 16.97
N LYS A 60 6.34 -25.43 16.88
CA LYS A 60 5.45 -25.30 15.69
C LYS A 60 5.22 -23.87 15.19
N GLN A 61 5.20 -22.89 16.09
CA GLN A 61 4.99 -21.49 15.68
C GLN A 61 6.22 -20.95 14.93
N ALA A 62 7.42 -21.20 15.43
CA ALA A 62 8.65 -20.81 14.75
C ALA A 62 8.85 -21.58 13.42
N GLU A 63 8.39 -22.85 13.34
CA GLU A 63 8.38 -23.63 12.11
C GLU A 63 7.52 -22.99 11.02
N LYS A 64 6.34 -22.47 11.36
CA LYS A 64 5.47 -21.73 10.40
C LYS A 64 6.16 -20.49 9.86
N VAL A 65 6.82 -19.70 10.73
CA VAL A 65 7.61 -18.54 10.29
C VAL A 65 8.74 -18.95 9.33
N ALA A 66 9.44 -20.04 9.64
CA ALA A 66 10.52 -20.52 8.79
C ALA A 66 10.02 -21.04 7.43
N GLN A 67 8.84 -21.65 7.36
CA GLN A 67 8.23 -22.06 6.09
C GLN A 67 7.86 -20.87 5.21
N VAL A 68 7.24 -19.82 5.78
CA VAL A 68 6.94 -18.57 5.08
C VAL A 68 8.23 -17.90 4.62
N PHE A 69 9.24 -17.82 5.51
CA PHE A 69 10.53 -17.26 5.18
C PHE A 69 11.22 -18.00 4.03
N ALA A 70 11.21 -19.34 4.03
CA ALA A 70 11.83 -20.14 2.98
C ALA A 70 11.12 -19.95 1.61
N ALA A 71 9.79 -19.85 1.61
CA ALA A 71 9.02 -19.56 0.39
C ALA A 71 9.30 -18.16 -0.16
N ASP A 72 9.32 -17.16 0.73
CA ASP A 72 9.64 -15.77 0.38
C ASP A 72 11.10 -15.63 -0.12
N TYR A 73 12.04 -16.33 0.53
CA TYR A 73 13.45 -16.35 0.12
C TYR A 73 13.60 -16.95 -1.29
N HIS A 74 12.95 -18.08 -1.56
CA HIS A 74 12.97 -18.68 -2.90
C HIS A 74 12.42 -17.74 -3.97
N SER A 75 11.30 -17.11 -3.68
CA SER A 75 10.66 -16.16 -4.60
C SER A 75 11.52 -14.93 -4.92
N LEU A 76 12.30 -14.46 -3.94
CA LEU A 76 13.08 -13.22 -4.04
C LEU A 76 14.49 -13.46 -4.62
N VAL A 77 15.13 -14.56 -4.22
CA VAL A 77 16.54 -14.85 -4.50
C VAL A 77 16.72 -15.96 -5.55
N GLY A 78 15.67 -16.76 -5.79
CA GLY A 78 15.69 -17.90 -6.70
C GLY A 78 16.30 -19.19 -6.08
N ASN A 79 16.98 -19.10 -4.94
CA ASN A 79 17.57 -20.23 -4.24
C ASN A 79 16.60 -20.79 -3.20
N SER A 80 16.63 -22.11 -2.98
CA SER A 80 15.75 -22.76 -1.99
C SER A 80 16.44 -22.86 -0.63
N LEU A 81 15.66 -22.65 0.44
CA LEU A 81 16.04 -22.99 1.81
C LEU A 81 15.31 -24.26 2.23
N THR A 82 16.04 -25.27 2.69
CA THR A 82 15.48 -26.56 3.15
C THR A 82 15.69 -26.76 4.65
N PRO A 83 14.72 -27.39 5.35
CA PRO A 83 14.86 -27.65 6.79
C PRO A 83 15.99 -28.64 7.09
N LYS A 84 16.70 -28.40 8.16
CA LYS A 84 17.76 -29.27 8.70
C LYS A 84 17.56 -29.46 10.19
N THR A 85 17.85 -30.65 10.68
CA THR A 85 17.86 -30.98 12.11
C THR A 85 19.30 -31.08 12.64
N GLY A 86 19.46 -30.96 13.96
CA GLY A 86 20.75 -31.13 14.61
C GLY A 86 21.52 -29.83 14.84
N LYS A 87 22.86 -29.92 14.89
CA LYS A 87 23.72 -28.76 15.14
C LYS A 87 23.89 -27.91 13.89
N PRO A 88 23.92 -26.57 14.02
CA PRO A 88 24.24 -25.69 12.91
C PRO A 88 25.67 -25.93 12.37
N SER A 89 25.82 -25.76 11.07
CA SER A 89 27.06 -25.73 10.33
C SER A 89 27.24 -24.39 9.62
N THR A 90 28.46 -24.08 9.19
CA THR A 90 28.73 -22.89 8.36
C THR A 90 27.75 -22.77 7.20
N GLY A 91 27.17 -21.59 7.02
CA GLY A 91 26.19 -21.29 5.99
C GLY A 91 24.75 -21.57 6.37
N ASP A 92 24.46 -22.16 7.52
CA ASP A 92 23.09 -22.42 7.96
C ASP A 92 22.43 -21.14 8.54
N ILE A 93 21.10 -21.03 8.37
CA ILE A 93 20.28 -19.99 8.98
C ILE A 93 19.49 -20.61 10.13
N VAL A 94 19.50 -19.99 11.30
CA VAL A 94 18.86 -20.52 12.52
C VAL A 94 17.82 -19.52 13.02
N LEU A 95 16.58 -19.99 13.21
CA LEU A 95 15.50 -19.23 13.82
C LEU A 95 15.30 -19.73 15.26
N VAL A 96 15.33 -18.82 16.24
CA VAL A 96 15.27 -19.15 17.67
C VAL A 96 14.18 -18.33 18.36
N LEU A 97 13.18 -19.01 18.91
CA LEU A 97 12.26 -18.42 19.89
C LEU A 97 12.87 -18.62 21.30
N LYS A 98 13.27 -17.50 21.91
CA LYS A 98 13.82 -17.50 23.27
C LYS A 98 13.47 -16.18 23.95
N ALA A 99 12.84 -16.27 25.12
CA ALA A 99 12.50 -15.09 25.90
C ALA A 99 13.71 -14.23 26.20
N ASP A 100 13.62 -12.95 25.86
CA ASP A 100 14.61 -11.90 26.14
C ASP A 100 13.85 -10.58 26.38
N LYS A 101 13.95 -10.06 27.58
CA LYS A 101 13.24 -8.84 27.97
C LYS A 101 13.66 -7.60 27.17
N LEU A 102 14.90 -7.58 26.67
CA LEU A 102 15.43 -6.46 25.89
C LEU A 102 14.80 -6.39 24.50
N LEU A 103 14.32 -7.52 23.96
CA LEU A 103 13.68 -7.58 22.65
C LEU A 103 12.17 -7.26 22.68
N GLY A 104 11.57 -7.28 23.87
CA GLY A 104 10.12 -7.05 24.01
C GLY A 104 9.29 -8.02 23.16
N THR A 105 8.16 -7.55 22.64
CA THR A 105 7.23 -8.36 21.85
C THR A 105 7.53 -8.38 20.35
N GLU A 106 8.26 -7.40 19.82
CA GLU A 106 8.47 -7.29 18.38
C GLU A 106 9.95 -7.15 17.97
N GLY A 107 10.85 -7.02 18.95
CA GLY A 107 12.27 -6.93 18.67
C GLY A 107 12.91 -8.29 18.36
N TYR A 108 14.04 -8.21 17.68
CA TYR A 108 14.87 -9.37 17.37
C TYR A 108 16.36 -9.02 17.47
N ARG A 109 17.17 -10.06 17.66
CA ARG A 109 18.62 -10.04 17.51
C ARG A 109 18.97 -10.85 16.26
N LEU A 110 19.75 -10.27 15.37
CA LEU A 110 20.29 -10.91 14.18
C LEU A 110 21.80 -10.99 14.34
N ASP A 111 22.35 -12.20 14.43
CA ASP A 111 23.77 -12.49 14.49
C ASP A 111 24.21 -13.13 13.17
N ILE A 112 25.01 -12.43 12.39
CA ILE A 112 25.51 -12.89 11.10
C ILE A 112 26.99 -13.18 11.26
N SER A 113 27.32 -14.46 11.39
CA SER A 113 28.71 -14.98 11.53
C SER A 113 28.90 -16.09 10.49
N ASP A 114 29.57 -17.20 10.85
CA ASP A 114 29.59 -18.40 10.01
C ASP A 114 28.26 -19.12 9.97
N VAL A 115 27.37 -18.79 10.91
CA VAL A 115 25.98 -19.17 10.97
C VAL A 115 25.14 -17.89 11.15
N THR A 116 24.08 -17.71 10.39
CA THR A 116 23.16 -16.60 10.61
C THR A 116 22.09 -17.02 11.61
N THR A 117 21.96 -16.31 12.74
CA THR A 117 20.95 -16.62 13.77
C THR A 117 20.00 -15.45 13.99
N ILE A 118 18.70 -15.70 13.87
CA ILE A 118 17.63 -14.77 14.22
C ILE A 118 17.05 -15.22 15.55
N THR A 119 17.15 -14.40 16.59
CA THR A 119 16.57 -14.67 17.93
C THR A 119 15.52 -13.64 18.26
N ALA A 120 14.34 -14.07 18.70
CA ALA A 120 13.26 -13.21 19.15
C ALA A 120 12.50 -13.82 20.33
N SER A 121 11.80 -12.98 21.09
CA SER A 121 10.95 -13.43 22.21
C SER A 121 9.61 -13.97 21.76
N THR A 122 9.12 -13.53 20.59
CA THR A 122 7.80 -13.82 20.04
C THR A 122 7.90 -14.23 18.57
N VAL A 123 6.79 -14.70 18.04
CA VAL A 123 6.63 -15.02 16.61
C VAL A 123 6.79 -13.77 15.75
N GLU A 124 6.21 -12.65 16.20
CA GLU A 124 6.26 -11.37 15.50
C GLU A 124 7.71 -10.88 15.34
N GLY A 125 8.51 -10.92 16.43
CA GLY A 125 9.92 -10.58 16.36
C GLY A 125 10.71 -11.48 15.39
N LEU A 126 10.40 -12.78 15.32
CA LEU A 126 11.00 -13.67 14.31
C LEU A 126 10.62 -13.26 12.90
N VAL A 127 9.35 -12.94 12.65
CA VAL A 127 8.89 -12.44 11.33
C VAL A 127 9.74 -11.25 10.94
N TRP A 128 9.88 -10.24 11.80
CA TRP A 128 10.63 -9.01 11.47
C TRP A 128 12.12 -9.30 11.20
N GLY A 129 12.74 -10.18 11.96
CA GLY A 129 14.11 -10.62 11.70
C GLY A 129 14.27 -11.29 10.33
N THR A 130 13.30 -12.12 9.91
CA THR A 130 13.32 -12.72 8.56
C THR A 130 13.20 -11.68 7.45
N ARG A 131 12.38 -10.61 7.64
CA ARG A 131 12.26 -9.51 6.65
C ARG A 131 13.59 -8.81 6.43
N THR A 132 14.35 -8.57 7.50
CA THR A 132 15.71 -8.02 7.40
C THR A 132 16.64 -8.93 6.60
N VAL A 133 16.66 -10.23 6.89
CA VAL A 133 17.48 -11.19 6.13
C VAL A 133 17.09 -11.21 4.65
N LEU A 134 15.80 -11.17 4.32
CA LEU A 134 15.33 -11.11 2.93
C LEU A 134 15.82 -9.85 2.20
N GLN A 135 15.67 -8.66 2.82
CA GLN A 135 16.13 -7.41 2.22
C GLN A 135 17.66 -7.37 2.03
N LEU A 136 18.42 -7.96 2.95
CA LEU A 136 19.87 -8.08 2.79
C LEU A 136 20.24 -9.06 1.67
N SER A 137 19.49 -10.16 1.54
CA SER A 137 19.75 -11.20 0.54
C SER A 137 19.48 -10.71 -0.88
N GLU A 138 18.41 -9.94 -1.12
CA GLU A 138 18.08 -9.46 -2.46
C GLU A 138 19.07 -8.44 -3.02
N GLN A 139 19.78 -7.71 -2.14
CA GLN A 139 20.74 -6.70 -2.56
C GLN A 139 22.10 -7.28 -3.03
N ASN A 140 22.30 -8.58 -2.86
CA ASN A 140 23.50 -9.30 -3.27
C ASN A 140 23.16 -10.44 -4.22
N HIS A 141 23.77 -10.47 -5.40
CA HIS A 141 23.54 -11.52 -6.41
C HIS A 141 23.81 -12.95 -5.90
N SER A 142 24.69 -13.10 -4.89
CA SER A 142 24.98 -14.38 -4.25
C SER A 142 24.16 -14.66 -3.00
N ALA A 143 23.20 -13.77 -2.67
CA ALA A 143 22.46 -13.76 -1.40
C ALA A 143 23.37 -13.72 -0.14
N ALA A 144 24.60 -13.28 -0.29
CA ALA A 144 25.56 -13.17 0.80
C ALA A 144 25.18 -12.01 1.74
N LEU A 145 25.39 -12.21 3.07
CA LEU A 145 25.05 -11.22 4.07
C LEU A 145 26.32 -10.64 4.70
N PRO A 146 26.41 -9.33 4.97
CA PRO A 146 27.54 -8.76 5.72
C PRO A 146 27.55 -9.30 7.15
N LYS A 147 28.70 -9.81 7.60
CA LYS A 147 28.86 -10.30 8.98
C LYS A 147 28.75 -9.15 9.98
N GLY A 148 28.07 -9.40 11.09
CA GLY A 148 27.82 -8.42 12.14
C GLY A 148 26.64 -8.82 13.02
N VAL A 149 26.34 -7.96 13.98
CA VAL A 149 25.21 -8.17 14.90
C VAL A 149 24.30 -6.96 14.89
N ALA A 150 23.00 -7.21 14.68
CA ALA A 150 21.96 -6.24 14.88
C ALA A 150 21.13 -6.56 16.13
N VAL A 151 20.76 -5.53 16.89
CA VAL A 151 19.65 -5.56 17.87
C VAL A 151 18.65 -4.52 17.44
N ASP A 152 17.46 -4.96 17.10
CA ASP A 152 16.48 -4.13 16.40
C ASP A 152 15.10 -4.29 17.05
N VAL A 153 14.59 -3.19 17.60
CA VAL A 153 13.36 -3.14 18.37
C VAL A 153 12.57 -1.90 17.91
N PRO A 154 11.29 -2.05 17.51
CA PRO A 154 10.51 -0.90 17.06
C PRO A 154 10.29 0.13 18.16
N GLU A 155 10.25 1.41 17.80
CA GLU A 155 9.92 2.50 18.72
C GLU A 155 8.44 2.50 19.06
N TYR A 156 7.56 2.20 18.06
CA TYR A 156 6.12 2.18 18.24
C TYR A 156 5.53 0.80 17.92
N GLY A 157 4.60 0.35 18.79
CA GLY A 157 3.95 -0.95 18.66
C GLY A 157 2.91 -1.01 17.54
N LEU A 158 2.31 0.12 17.14
CA LEU A 158 1.38 0.19 16.02
C LEU A 158 2.04 0.93 14.84
N ARG A 159 2.11 0.27 13.71
CA ARG A 159 2.66 0.78 12.45
C ARG A 159 1.67 0.45 11.36
N GLY A 160 0.79 1.43 11.08
CA GLY A 160 -0.48 1.16 10.40
C GLY A 160 -0.62 1.82 9.03
N PHE A 161 -1.56 1.25 8.29
CA PHE A 161 -2.10 1.80 7.06
C PHE A 161 -3.61 1.55 7.01
N MET A 162 -4.39 2.54 6.53
CA MET A 162 -5.82 2.41 6.29
C MET A 162 -6.12 2.53 4.79
N MET A 163 -6.97 1.62 4.29
CA MET A 163 -7.45 1.61 2.90
C MET A 163 -8.97 1.80 2.86
N ASP A 164 -9.40 2.85 2.19
CA ASP A 164 -10.82 3.06 1.86
C ASP A 164 -11.22 2.09 0.73
N CYS A 165 -11.91 1.02 1.10
CA CYS A 165 -12.54 0.08 0.17
C CYS A 165 -14.00 0.42 -0.08
N GLY A 166 -14.62 1.25 0.75
CA GLY A 166 -16.02 1.66 0.65
C GLY A 166 -16.29 2.43 -0.63
N ARG A 167 -15.57 3.54 -0.85
CA ARG A 167 -15.76 4.40 -2.03
C ARG A 167 -15.20 3.78 -3.31
N LYS A 168 -14.13 2.99 -3.21
CA LYS A 168 -13.56 2.26 -4.35
C LYS A 168 -13.32 0.80 -3.97
N PHE A 169 -13.86 -0.13 -4.77
CA PHE A 169 -13.54 -1.54 -4.59
C PHE A 169 -12.06 -1.83 -4.85
N ILE A 170 -11.40 -2.42 -3.89
CA ILE A 170 -10.02 -2.87 -3.98
C ILE A 170 -10.01 -4.39 -4.11
N PRO A 171 -9.49 -4.98 -5.20
CA PRO A 171 -9.52 -6.43 -5.40
C PRO A 171 -8.81 -7.19 -4.27
N MET A 172 -9.33 -8.35 -3.90
CA MET A 172 -8.75 -9.20 -2.86
C MET A 172 -7.30 -9.61 -3.16
N SER A 173 -6.95 -9.75 -4.44
CA SER A 173 -5.56 -10.01 -4.88
C SER A 173 -4.62 -8.90 -4.44
N TYR A 174 -5.03 -7.63 -4.60
CA TYR A 174 -4.23 -6.49 -4.18
C TYR A 174 -4.13 -6.40 -2.65
N LEU A 175 -5.20 -6.67 -1.90
CA LEU A 175 -5.14 -6.69 -0.43
C LEU A 175 -4.16 -7.76 0.08
N ARG A 176 -4.07 -8.91 -0.59
CA ARG A 176 -3.06 -9.94 -0.29
C ARG A 176 -1.64 -9.46 -0.59
N SER A 177 -1.43 -8.77 -1.71
CA SER A 177 -0.16 -8.12 -2.04
C SER A 177 0.21 -7.06 -0.99
N LEU A 178 -0.76 -6.25 -0.58
CA LEU A 178 -0.59 -5.20 0.43
C LEU A 178 -0.14 -5.76 1.79
N VAL A 179 -0.75 -6.87 2.24
CA VAL A 179 -0.33 -7.58 3.46
C VAL A 179 1.14 -8.01 3.38
N LYS A 180 1.58 -8.56 2.24
CA LYS A 180 2.98 -8.95 2.03
C LYS A 180 3.92 -7.74 2.03
N MET A 181 3.55 -6.66 1.35
CA MET A 181 4.32 -5.41 1.34
C MET A 181 4.45 -4.81 2.74
N MET A 182 3.36 -4.72 3.48
CA MET A 182 3.37 -4.24 4.86
C MET A 182 4.31 -5.07 5.73
N SER A 183 4.22 -6.39 5.66
CA SER A 183 5.13 -7.30 6.37
C SER A 183 6.58 -7.08 5.97
N TYR A 184 6.86 -6.96 4.67
CA TYR A 184 8.22 -6.81 4.15
C TYR A 184 8.91 -5.55 4.68
N TYR A 185 8.13 -4.49 4.87
CA TYR A 185 8.56 -3.22 5.47
C TYR A 185 8.20 -3.09 6.96
N LYS A 186 7.94 -4.20 7.66
CA LYS A 186 7.68 -4.29 9.10
C LYS A 186 6.52 -3.41 9.61
N MET A 187 5.53 -3.13 8.77
CA MET A 187 4.24 -2.58 9.21
C MET A 187 3.32 -3.71 9.65
N ASN A 188 2.54 -3.48 10.71
CA ASN A 188 1.82 -4.55 11.41
C ASN A 188 0.31 -4.34 11.55
N THR A 189 -0.26 -3.26 11.02
CA THR A 189 -1.68 -2.97 11.19
C THR A 189 -2.29 -2.45 9.89
N LEU A 190 -3.23 -3.21 9.31
CA LEU A 190 -4.03 -2.83 8.15
C LEU A 190 -5.47 -2.61 8.57
N GLN A 191 -5.94 -1.36 8.51
CA GLN A 191 -7.35 -1.03 8.68
C GLN A 191 -8.04 -1.07 7.32
N ILE A 192 -9.16 -1.75 7.23
CA ILE A 192 -9.98 -1.86 6.01
C ILE A 192 -11.31 -1.19 6.28
N HIS A 193 -11.51 -0.03 5.66
CA HIS A 193 -12.72 0.77 5.71
C HIS A 193 -13.76 0.19 4.73
N LEU A 194 -14.78 -0.50 5.26
CA LEU A 194 -15.64 -1.40 4.48
C LEU A 194 -16.87 -0.72 3.88
N ASN A 195 -17.25 0.46 4.39
CA ASN A 195 -18.40 1.21 3.85
C ASN A 195 -18.10 2.70 3.80
N ASP A 196 -18.60 3.34 2.78
CA ASP A 196 -18.62 4.78 2.64
C ASP A 196 -19.47 5.22 1.43
N ASN A 197 -19.48 6.54 1.15
CA ASN A 197 -20.18 7.15 0.05
C ASN A 197 -19.40 8.32 -0.58
N GLY A 198 -19.71 8.60 -1.82
CA GLY A 198 -19.21 9.77 -2.51
C GLY A 198 -19.89 11.06 -2.04
N PHE A 199 -19.35 12.21 -2.42
CA PHE A 199 -19.92 13.51 -2.11
C PHE A 199 -21.14 13.82 -3.02
N ARG A 200 -22.29 13.99 -2.42
CA ARG A 200 -23.58 14.26 -3.09
C ARG A 200 -23.50 15.32 -4.19
N GLN A 201 -22.69 16.35 -3.98
CA GLN A 201 -22.49 17.45 -4.94
C GLN A 201 -22.03 16.99 -6.32
N PHE A 202 -21.30 15.89 -6.41
CA PHE A 202 -20.81 15.32 -7.67
C PHE A 202 -21.85 14.42 -8.35
N PHE A 203 -23.00 14.21 -7.69
CA PHE A 203 -24.12 13.39 -8.15
C PHE A 203 -25.42 14.19 -8.28
N ASN A 204 -25.31 15.40 -8.84
CA ASN A 204 -26.42 16.35 -9.04
C ASN A 204 -27.14 16.75 -7.75
N GLY A 205 -26.51 16.64 -6.60
CA GLY A 205 -27.12 16.94 -5.31
C GLY A 205 -28.17 15.93 -4.84
N ASP A 206 -28.19 14.74 -5.43
CA ASP A 206 -29.22 13.72 -5.21
C ASP A 206 -28.64 12.53 -4.45
N TRP A 207 -29.11 12.29 -3.23
CA TRP A 207 -28.67 11.16 -2.41
C TRP A 207 -28.93 9.80 -3.08
N ASN A 208 -30.03 9.63 -3.80
CA ASN A 208 -30.34 8.37 -4.48
C ASN A 208 -29.38 8.04 -5.63
N LYS A 209 -28.70 9.06 -6.17
CA LYS A 209 -27.69 8.92 -7.23
C LYS A 209 -26.27 8.88 -6.69
N THR A 210 -26.08 9.27 -5.44
CA THR A 210 -24.76 9.30 -4.82
C THR A 210 -24.23 7.89 -4.64
N GLN A 211 -23.00 7.66 -5.08
CA GLN A 211 -22.30 6.38 -4.86
C GLN A 211 -22.27 6.06 -3.37
N ALA A 212 -22.56 4.81 -3.03
CA ALA A 212 -22.41 4.26 -1.70
C ALA A 212 -22.24 2.75 -1.77
N ALA A 213 -21.40 2.20 -0.91
CA ALA A 213 -21.17 0.76 -0.89
C ALA A 213 -20.84 0.26 0.51
N PHE A 214 -21.28 -0.98 0.78
CA PHE A 214 -20.82 -1.82 1.85
C PHE A 214 -20.15 -3.07 1.24
N ARG A 215 -18.88 -3.30 1.53
CA ARG A 215 -18.02 -4.21 0.78
C ARG A 215 -17.93 -5.63 1.31
N LEU A 216 -18.62 -5.98 2.39
CA LEU A 216 -18.57 -7.33 2.94
C LEU A 216 -19.90 -8.05 2.74
N GLU A 217 -19.83 -9.32 2.37
CA GLU A 217 -21.01 -10.20 2.25
C GLU A 217 -21.84 -10.17 3.53
N CYS A 218 -23.16 -9.95 3.39
CA CYS A 218 -24.09 -9.79 4.49
C CYS A 218 -25.32 -10.67 4.28
N ASP A 219 -25.50 -11.67 5.17
CA ASP A 219 -26.66 -12.57 5.14
C ASP A 219 -27.83 -12.03 5.95
N THR A 220 -27.55 -11.28 7.03
CA THR A 220 -28.58 -10.68 7.89
C THR A 220 -29.43 -9.66 7.11
N TYR A 221 -28.81 -8.97 6.15
CA TYR A 221 -29.45 -7.95 5.31
C TYR A 221 -29.23 -8.25 3.83
N PRO A 222 -30.00 -9.23 3.25
CA PRO A 222 -29.85 -9.61 1.84
C PRO A 222 -30.07 -8.43 0.89
N GLY A 223 -29.06 -8.16 0.04
CA GLY A 223 -29.08 -7.03 -0.89
C GLY A 223 -28.35 -5.78 -0.39
N LEU A 224 -27.85 -5.76 0.84
CA LEU A 224 -27.00 -4.67 1.36
C LEU A 224 -25.61 -4.67 0.71
N THR A 225 -25.06 -5.85 0.46
CA THR A 225 -23.72 -6.03 -0.13
C THR A 225 -23.61 -5.36 -1.49
N ALA A 226 -22.55 -4.60 -1.71
CA ALA A 226 -22.29 -3.89 -2.96
C ALA A 226 -22.18 -4.82 -4.17
N LYS A 227 -22.76 -4.42 -5.30
CA LYS A 227 -22.80 -5.22 -6.54
C LYS A 227 -21.60 -4.98 -7.45
N ASP A 228 -20.99 -3.82 -7.37
CA ASP A 228 -19.81 -3.41 -8.17
C ASP A 228 -18.48 -4.00 -7.66
N GLY A 229 -18.53 -4.78 -6.61
CA GLY A 229 -17.41 -5.48 -6.00
C GLY A 229 -17.55 -5.58 -4.49
N HIS A 230 -17.29 -6.76 -3.96
CA HIS A 230 -17.36 -7.03 -2.53
C HIS A 230 -16.45 -8.22 -2.18
N TYR A 231 -16.27 -8.45 -0.90
CA TYR A 231 -15.55 -9.59 -0.34
C TYR A 231 -16.56 -10.58 0.23
N THR A 232 -16.39 -11.85 -0.10
CA THR A 232 -17.10 -12.91 0.62
C THR A 232 -16.56 -13.02 2.04
N LYS A 233 -17.34 -13.51 2.98
CA LYS A 233 -16.89 -13.79 4.35
C LYS A 233 -15.70 -14.75 4.36
N ALA A 234 -15.71 -15.73 3.47
CA ALA A 234 -14.62 -16.70 3.34
C ALA A 234 -13.30 -16.03 2.89
N GLU A 235 -13.35 -15.20 1.85
CA GLU A 235 -12.17 -14.44 1.37
C GLU A 235 -11.61 -13.52 2.46
N PHE A 236 -12.49 -12.84 3.21
CA PHE A 236 -12.07 -11.94 4.28
C PHE A 236 -11.42 -12.68 5.46
N ILE A 237 -11.94 -13.88 5.81
CA ILE A 237 -11.32 -14.76 6.79
C ILE A 237 -9.94 -15.23 6.32
N GLU A 238 -9.82 -15.66 5.05
CA GLU A 238 -8.53 -16.12 4.52
C GLU A 238 -7.50 -14.98 4.42
N LEU A 239 -7.93 -13.73 4.12
CA LEU A 239 -7.06 -12.57 4.17
C LEU A 239 -6.49 -12.34 5.59
N GLN A 240 -7.34 -12.45 6.61
CA GLN A 240 -6.89 -12.30 8.01
C GLN A 240 -5.93 -13.42 8.43
N LYS A 241 -6.16 -14.67 7.98
CA LYS A 241 -5.24 -15.79 8.23
C LYS A 241 -3.89 -15.58 7.54
N LEU A 242 -3.90 -15.07 6.31
CA LEU A 242 -2.67 -14.68 5.62
C LEU A 242 -1.94 -13.58 6.39
N ALA A 243 -2.65 -12.55 6.81
CA ALA A 243 -2.08 -11.43 7.56
C ALA A 243 -1.42 -11.90 8.86
N GLU A 244 -2.07 -12.80 9.62
CA GLU A 244 -1.49 -13.42 10.83
C GLU A 244 -0.14 -14.11 10.54
N GLN A 245 0.00 -14.81 9.41
CA GLN A 245 1.25 -15.48 9.02
C GLN A 245 2.38 -14.49 8.71
N TYR A 246 2.01 -13.31 8.24
CA TYR A 246 2.91 -12.24 7.87
C TYR A 246 3.13 -11.19 8.97
N GLY A 247 2.59 -11.41 10.18
CA GLY A 247 2.72 -10.49 11.32
C GLY A 247 1.89 -9.22 11.19
N VAL A 248 0.86 -9.21 10.33
CA VAL A 248 -0.03 -8.07 10.10
C VAL A 248 -1.39 -8.34 10.75
N ASN A 249 -1.89 -7.38 11.53
CA ASN A 249 -3.23 -7.41 12.10
C ASN A 249 -4.19 -6.65 11.19
N ILE A 250 -5.33 -7.24 10.87
CA ILE A 250 -6.40 -6.56 10.16
C ILE A 250 -7.39 -5.99 11.16
N ILE A 251 -7.66 -4.68 11.07
CA ILE A 251 -8.73 -3.99 11.77
C ILE A 251 -9.86 -3.76 10.76
N PRO A 252 -10.94 -4.55 10.80
CA PRO A 252 -12.12 -4.27 10.00
C PRO A 252 -12.84 -3.06 10.57
N GLU A 253 -13.30 -2.18 9.69
CA GLU A 253 -14.06 -1.00 10.04
C GLU A 253 -15.44 -1.03 9.39
N ILE A 254 -16.47 -0.84 10.21
CA ILE A 254 -17.81 -0.49 9.77
C ILE A 254 -18.08 0.91 10.34
N ASP A 255 -18.09 1.89 9.47
CA ASP A 255 -18.23 3.28 9.87
C ASP A 255 -19.69 3.68 10.03
N VAL A 256 -20.04 4.06 11.24
CA VAL A 256 -21.35 4.54 11.68
C VAL A 256 -21.15 5.59 12.79
N PRO A 257 -22.03 6.58 12.93
CA PRO A 257 -23.33 6.79 12.30
C PRO A 257 -23.31 7.74 11.09
N ALA A 258 -22.19 8.39 10.77
CA ALA A 258 -21.96 9.06 9.49
C ALA A 258 -21.42 8.05 8.46
N HIS A 259 -21.12 8.48 7.23
CA HIS A 259 -20.63 7.62 6.15
C HIS A 259 -21.52 6.39 5.89
N SER A 260 -22.81 6.52 6.18
CA SER A 260 -23.76 5.41 6.29
C SER A 260 -24.75 5.34 5.12
N LEU A 261 -24.48 6.01 3.98
CA LEU A 261 -25.42 6.07 2.86
C LEU A 261 -25.74 4.68 2.28
N ALA A 262 -24.79 3.75 2.28
CA ALA A 262 -25.06 2.38 1.86
C ALA A 262 -26.15 1.71 2.72
N PHE A 263 -26.17 1.98 4.00
CA PHE A 263 -27.16 1.46 4.95
C PHE A 263 -28.53 2.14 4.78
N THR A 264 -28.53 3.45 4.53
CA THR A 264 -29.76 4.20 4.32
C THR A 264 -30.35 4.02 2.92
N HIS A 265 -29.54 3.67 1.92
CA HIS A 265 -30.08 3.18 0.63
C HIS A 265 -30.81 1.85 0.81
N TYR A 266 -30.30 0.96 1.65
CA TYR A 266 -30.93 -0.32 1.95
C TYR A 266 -32.20 -0.15 2.81
N LYS A 267 -32.13 0.70 3.85
CA LYS A 267 -33.22 0.94 4.81
C LYS A 267 -33.41 2.44 5.03
N PRO A 268 -34.14 3.16 4.11
CA PRO A 268 -34.23 4.62 4.13
C PRO A 268 -34.80 5.23 5.42
N GLU A 269 -35.62 4.48 6.15
CA GLU A 269 -36.24 4.95 7.39
C GLU A 269 -35.26 5.16 8.56
N ILE A 270 -34.04 4.61 8.50
CA ILE A 270 -32.99 4.85 9.50
C ILE A 270 -32.09 6.05 9.16
N GLY A 271 -32.30 6.68 7.99
CA GLY A 271 -31.54 7.86 7.57
C GLY A 271 -32.01 9.13 8.25
N SER A 272 -31.08 10.04 8.53
CA SER A 272 -31.37 11.34 9.09
C SER A 272 -31.98 12.27 8.03
N LYS A 273 -33.19 12.73 8.26
CA LYS A 273 -33.84 13.75 7.41
C LYS A 273 -33.23 15.14 7.61
N GLU A 274 -32.64 15.38 8.76
CA GLU A 274 -32.10 16.69 9.14
C GLU A 274 -30.63 16.88 8.68
N TYR A 275 -29.80 15.85 8.82
CA TYR A 275 -28.35 15.97 8.58
C TYR A 275 -27.88 15.36 7.27
N GLY A 276 -28.75 14.66 6.57
CA GLY A 276 -28.49 14.01 5.30
C GLY A 276 -28.61 12.49 5.38
N MET A 277 -28.90 11.87 4.23
CA MET A 277 -29.09 10.42 4.16
C MET A 277 -27.82 9.61 4.37
N ASP A 278 -26.66 10.24 4.34
CA ASP A 278 -25.37 9.65 4.71
C ASP A 278 -25.15 9.56 6.22
N HIS A 279 -26.10 10.04 7.01
CA HIS A 279 -26.12 9.97 8.47
C HIS A 279 -27.30 9.12 8.97
N LEU A 280 -27.07 8.29 9.98
CA LEU A 280 -28.14 7.55 10.64
C LEU A 280 -28.92 8.46 11.61
N ASP A 281 -30.22 8.26 11.70
CA ASP A 281 -31.07 8.93 12.69
C ASP A 281 -30.87 8.28 14.08
N LEU A 282 -30.15 8.98 14.96
CA LEU A 282 -29.82 8.49 16.30
C LEU A 282 -30.98 8.46 17.29
N PHE A 283 -32.11 9.09 16.94
CA PHE A 283 -33.34 9.05 17.75
C PHE A 283 -34.26 7.91 17.37
N ASN A 284 -34.01 7.27 16.21
CA ASN A 284 -34.80 6.15 15.73
C ASN A 284 -34.30 4.81 16.34
N PRO A 285 -35.12 4.07 17.11
CA PRO A 285 -34.72 2.79 17.68
C PRO A 285 -34.41 1.72 16.62
N GLU A 286 -34.95 1.84 15.40
CA GLU A 286 -34.63 0.92 14.30
C GLU A 286 -33.18 1.06 13.81
N THR A 287 -32.56 2.24 14.00
CA THR A 287 -31.14 2.45 13.75
C THR A 287 -30.29 1.49 14.60
N TYR A 288 -30.57 1.41 15.89
CA TYR A 288 -29.83 0.53 16.80
C TYR A 288 -30.05 -0.94 16.48
N LYS A 289 -31.28 -1.36 16.18
CA LYS A 289 -31.57 -2.73 15.78
C LYS A 289 -30.80 -3.14 14.50
N PHE A 290 -30.73 -2.21 13.54
CA PHE A 290 -30.00 -2.43 12.29
C PHE A 290 -28.49 -2.57 12.56
N VAL A 291 -27.90 -1.64 13.27
CA VAL A 291 -26.44 -1.64 13.54
C VAL A 291 -26.05 -2.81 14.46
N ASP A 292 -26.88 -3.16 15.46
CA ASP A 292 -26.69 -4.34 16.31
C ASP A 292 -26.65 -5.63 15.46
N GLY A 293 -27.62 -5.80 14.55
CA GLY A 293 -27.66 -6.96 13.65
C GLY A 293 -26.46 -7.03 12.73
N LEU A 294 -26.00 -5.87 12.23
CA LEU A 294 -24.84 -5.77 11.36
C LEU A 294 -23.56 -6.20 12.07
N PHE A 295 -23.24 -5.63 13.23
CA PHE A 295 -22.06 -6.05 13.99
C PHE A 295 -22.13 -7.48 14.50
N LYS A 296 -23.32 -7.91 14.95
CA LYS A 296 -23.54 -9.27 15.44
C LYS A 296 -23.16 -10.32 14.39
N GLU A 297 -23.50 -10.09 13.12
CA GLU A 297 -23.20 -11.01 12.02
C GLU A 297 -21.72 -11.37 11.90
N TYR A 298 -20.85 -10.38 12.14
CA TYR A 298 -19.40 -10.56 11.96
C TYR A 298 -18.67 -10.87 13.27
N LEU A 299 -19.29 -10.66 14.42
CA LEU A 299 -18.67 -10.80 15.75
C LEU A 299 -19.12 -12.04 16.50
N GLU A 300 -20.32 -12.57 16.21
CA GLU A 300 -20.89 -13.67 16.96
C GLU A 300 -20.27 -15.03 16.58
N GLY A 301 -20.25 -15.95 17.54
CA GLY A 301 -19.89 -17.34 17.33
C GLY A 301 -18.45 -17.67 17.70
N LYS A 302 -18.13 -18.99 17.61
CA LYS A 302 -16.80 -19.51 17.97
C LYS A 302 -15.71 -19.10 16.98
N ASN A 303 -16.08 -18.92 15.72
CA ASN A 303 -15.17 -18.53 14.63
C ASN A 303 -15.77 -17.31 13.90
N PRO A 304 -15.76 -16.13 14.51
CA PRO A 304 -16.36 -14.94 13.92
C PRO A 304 -15.63 -14.53 12.62
N VAL A 305 -16.34 -13.83 11.75
CA VAL A 305 -15.76 -13.30 10.52
C VAL A 305 -14.63 -12.29 10.84
N PHE A 306 -14.85 -11.42 11.82
CA PHE A 306 -13.80 -10.53 12.34
C PHE A 306 -12.95 -11.28 13.35
N ARG A 307 -11.80 -11.80 12.88
CA ARG A 307 -10.92 -12.67 13.67
C ARG A 307 -10.03 -11.90 14.64
N GLY A 308 -9.55 -10.73 14.23
CA GLY A 308 -8.64 -9.90 15.01
C GLY A 308 -9.20 -9.43 16.35
N LYS A 309 -8.33 -8.89 17.19
CA LYS A 309 -8.71 -8.38 18.52
C LYS A 309 -9.43 -7.04 18.47
N VAL A 310 -9.13 -6.22 17.46
CA VAL A 310 -9.61 -4.85 17.33
C VAL A 310 -10.65 -4.77 16.23
N VAL A 311 -11.73 -4.03 16.48
CA VAL A 311 -12.77 -3.70 15.49
C VAL A 311 -13.01 -2.20 15.56
N HIS A 312 -12.98 -1.54 14.42
CA HIS A 312 -13.23 -0.12 14.30
C HIS A 312 -14.71 0.15 14.01
N ILE A 313 -15.30 1.07 14.73
CA ILE A 313 -16.74 1.38 14.65
C ILE A 313 -17.01 2.74 14.00
N GLY A 314 -16.00 3.37 13.40
CA GLY A 314 -16.10 4.71 12.82
C GLY A 314 -16.22 5.79 13.86
N THR A 315 -17.38 6.47 13.90
CA THR A 315 -17.78 7.50 14.87
C THR A 315 -17.07 8.84 14.69
N ASP A 316 -16.92 9.26 13.45
CA ASP A 316 -16.49 10.62 13.10
C ASP A 316 -17.65 11.45 12.53
N GLU A 317 -17.37 12.62 12.08
CA GLU A 317 -18.13 13.57 11.24
C GLU A 317 -19.65 13.66 11.46
N TYR A 318 -20.16 13.43 12.66
CA TYR A 318 -21.57 13.63 12.95
C TYR A 318 -21.87 15.08 13.38
N SER A 319 -23.12 15.54 13.19
CA SER A 319 -23.52 16.91 13.48
C SER A 319 -23.40 17.24 14.98
N ASN A 320 -22.87 18.42 15.29
CA ASN A 320 -22.85 19.02 16.63
C ASN A 320 -23.73 20.27 16.76
N ALA A 321 -24.64 20.50 15.81
CA ALA A 321 -25.45 21.70 15.73
C ALA A 321 -26.46 21.86 16.90
N LYS A 322 -26.85 20.74 17.53
CA LYS A 322 -27.81 20.72 18.64
C LYS A 322 -27.28 19.88 19.81
N LYS A 323 -27.55 20.35 21.03
CA LYS A 323 -27.08 19.68 22.24
C LYS A 323 -27.62 18.25 22.40
N ASP A 324 -28.90 18.03 22.14
CA ASP A 324 -29.52 16.71 22.21
C ASP A 324 -28.94 15.71 21.19
N VAL A 325 -28.59 16.19 20.00
CA VAL A 325 -27.91 15.41 18.97
C VAL A 325 -26.50 15.02 19.43
N VAL A 326 -25.75 15.95 20.01
CA VAL A 326 -24.43 15.68 20.60
C VAL A 326 -24.52 14.61 21.70
N GLU A 327 -25.50 14.73 22.60
CA GLU A 327 -25.69 13.76 23.69
C GLU A 327 -26.07 12.36 23.12
N LYS A 328 -26.89 12.33 22.06
CA LYS A 328 -27.23 11.07 21.36
C LYS A 328 -26.04 10.46 20.62
N PHE A 329 -25.20 11.26 19.96
CA PHE A 329 -23.97 10.80 19.34
C PHE A 329 -23.01 10.20 20.36
N ARG A 330 -22.83 10.87 21.49
CA ARG A 330 -21.99 10.35 22.60
C ARG A 330 -22.55 9.05 23.18
N TYR A 331 -23.88 8.97 23.34
CA TYR A 331 -24.54 7.73 23.76
C TYR A 331 -24.32 6.61 22.74
N PHE A 332 -24.47 6.89 21.43
CA PHE A 332 -24.23 5.94 20.36
C PHE A 332 -22.80 5.41 20.39
N THR A 333 -21.81 6.29 20.48
CA THR A 333 -20.39 5.92 20.56
C THR A 333 -20.11 5.03 21.77
N ASP A 334 -20.58 5.41 22.97
CA ASP A 334 -20.43 4.62 24.20
C ASP A 334 -21.11 3.25 24.10
N HIS A 335 -22.31 3.22 23.51
CA HIS A 335 -23.08 2.00 23.31
C HIS A 335 -22.33 1.00 22.43
N TYR A 336 -21.83 1.44 21.26
CA TYR A 336 -21.15 0.53 20.33
C TYR A 336 -19.73 0.16 20.75
N ILE A 337 -19.02 1.00 21.50
CA ILE A 337 -17.79 0.57 22.20
C ILE A 337 -18.10 -0.63 23.09
N LYS A 338 -19.12 -0.54 23.96
CA LYS A 338 -19.51 -1.61 24.88
C LYS A 338 -20.08 -2.82 24.16
N TYR A 339 -20.82 -2.59 23.07
CA TYR A 339 -21.39 -3.68 22.24
C TYR A 339 -20.30 -4.55 21.61
N VAL A 340 -19.32 -3.93 20.98
CA VAL A 340 -18.16 -4.63 20.40
C VAL A 340 -17.36 -5.36 21.46
N GLU A 341 -17.16 -4.74 22.64
CA GLU A 341 -16.47 -5.37 23.77
C GLU A 341 -17.23 -6.56 24.34
N SER A 342 -18.55 -6.60 24.25
CA SER A 342 -19.37 -7.74 24.71
C SER A 342 -19.07 -9.04 23.94
N PHE A 343 -18.49 -8.93 22.74
CA PHE A 343 -17.99 -10.06 21.96
C PHE A 343 -16.49 -10.36 22.20
N GLY A 344 -15.89 -9.76 23.25
CA GLY A 344 -14.47 -9.97 23.60
C GLY A 344 -13.49 -9.28 22.68
N LYS A 345 -13.93 -8.27 21.92
CA LYS A 345 -13.07 -7.42 21.08
C LYS A 345 -12.67 -6.14 21.80
N GLN A 346 -11.69 -5.45 21.28
CA GLN A 346 -11.34 -4.08 21.64
C GLN A 346 -11.93 -3.13 20.60
N ALA A 347 -12.62 -2.09 21.03
CA ALA A 347 -13.14 -1.09 20.14
C ALA A 347 -12.05 -0.08 19.72
N ALA A 348 -12.08 0.30 18.45
CA ALA A 348 -11.38 1.45 17.90
C ALA A 348 -12.39 2.46 17.34
N VAL A 349 -12.08 3.76 17.45
CA VAL A 349 -12.93 4.87 17.05
C VAL A 349 -12.11 5.94 16.34
N TRP A 350 -12.70 6.65 15.40
CA TRP A 350 -12.20 7.96 14.99
C TRP A 350 -12.44 8.99 16.08
N GLY A 351 -11.51 9.89 16.25
CA GLY A 351 -11.61 10.95 17.24
C GLY A 351 -12.64 12.00 16.85
N ALA A 352 -13.71 12.18 17.67
CA ALA A 352 -14.77 13.15 17.43
C ALA A 352 -15.29 13.84 18.70
N LEU A 353 -14.74 13.52 19.87
CA LEU A 353 -15.35 13.91 21.17
C LEU A 353 -15.02 15.34 21.61
N THR A 354 -14.10 16.03 20.98
CA THR A 354 -13.92 17.49 21.15
C THR A 354 -14.98 18.24 20.33
N HIS A 355 -15.22 17.80 19.10
CA HIS A 355 -16.28 18.32 18.23
C HIS A 355 -17.67 18.07 18.84
N ALA A 356 -17.92 16.84 19.29
CA ALA A 356 -19.14 16.46 20.01
C ALA A 356 -18.98 16.63 21.52
N LYS A 357 -18.67 17.86 21.96
CA LYS A 357 -18.54 18.19 23.41
C LYS A 357 -19.88 18.13 24.10
N GLY A 358 -20.03 17.23 25.09
CA GLY A 358 -21.29 17.00 25.81
C GLY A 358 -21.07 16.38 27.17
N ASP A 359 -22.19 16.14 27.90
CA ASP A 359 -22.20 15.66 29.26
C ASP A 359 -22.26 14.11 29.34
N THR A 360 -22.83 13.45 28.34
CA THR A 360 -22.91 11.98 28.27
C THR A 360 -21.51 11.38 28.24
N LYS A 361 -21.21 10.54 29.24
CA LYS A 361 -19.91 9.88 29.36
C LYS A 361 -19.72 8.84 28.24
N VAL A 362 -18.55 8.83 27.64
CA VAL A 362 -18.12 7.83 26.68
C VAL A 362 -16.98 7.03 27.30
N LYS A 363 -17.04 5.71 27.21
CA LYS A 363 -16.00 4.83 27.71
C LYS A 363 -14.68 5.08 26.99
N SER A 364 -13.59 5.21 27.76
CA SER A 364 -12.23 5.44 27.22
C SER A 364 -11.26 4.30 27.55
N GLN A 365 -11.51 3.57 28.64
CA GLN A 365 -10.62 2.48 29.07
C GLN A 365 -10.62 1.34 28.07
N ASN A 366 -9.42 0.91 27.63
CA ASN A 366 -9.22 -0.10 26.61
C ASN A 366 -9.77 0.26 25.21
N VAL A 367 -9.97 1.55 24.93
CA VAL A 367 -10.43 2.04 23.62
C VAL A 367 -9.25 2.67 22.89
N MET A 368 -9.09 2.26 21.62
CA MET A 368 -8.14 2.87 20.69
C MET A 368 -8.81 4.05 19.99
N MET A 369 -8.17 5.20 19.94
CA MET A 369 -8.69 6.37 19.24
C MET A 369 -7.72 6.82 18.15
N HIS A 370 -8.18 6.83 16.93
CA HIS A 370 -7.45 7.36 15.78
C HIS A 370 -7.67 8.87 15.71
N CYS A 371 -6.61 9.62 16.01
CA CYS A 371 -6.64 11.08 16.04
C CYS A 371 -6.22 11.61 14.66
N TRP A 372 -7.21 12.08 13.91
CA TRP A 372 -7.03 12.55 12.54
C TRP A 372 -7.04 14.08 12.43
N TYR A 373 -7.89 14.76 13.19
CA TYR A 373 -7.99 16.21 13.20
C TYR A 373 -8.19 16.73 14.64
N ASN A 374 -7.32 17.67 15.08
CA ASN A 374 -7.33 18.15 16.47
C ASN A 374 -8.62 18.89 16.84
N GLY A 375 -9.30 19.51 15.85
CA GLY A 375 -10.61 20.14 16.06
C GLY A 375 -11.73 19.14 16.36
N TYR A 376 -11.60 17.89 15.91
CA TYR A 376 -12.53 16.82 16.23
C TYR A 376 -12.15 16.08 17.52
N ALA A 377 -10.87 15.88 17.76
CA ALA A 377 -10.38 15.27 19.00
C ALA A 377 -9.04 15.90 19.42
N ASP A 378 -9.07 16.73 20.45
CA ASP A 378 -7.85 17.26 21.08
C ASP A 378 -7.05 16.09 21.69
N PRO A 379 -5.85 15.80 21.20
CA PRO A 379 -5.11 14.60 21.63
C PRO A 379 -4.73 14.65 23.12
N LYS A 380 -4.43 15.83 23.68
CA LYS A 380 -4.10 15.98 25.08
C LYS A 380 -5.30 15.68 25.98
N GLU A 381 -6.47 16.18 25.58
CA GLU A 381 -7.71 15.92 26.29
C GLU A 381 -8.11 14.43 26.18
N MET A 382 -8.00 13.83 25.00
CA MET A 382 -8.32 12.41 24.81
C MET A 382 -7.38 11.51 25.63
N LYS A 383 -6.09 11.84 25.66
CA LYS A 383 -5.13 11.17 26.55
C LYS A 383 -5.52 11.30 28.01
N ARG A 384 -5.90 12.52 28.44
CA ARG A 384 -6.34 12.78 29.82
C ARG A 384 -7.57 11.96 30.23
N GLN A 385 -8.48 11.71 29.27
CA GLN A 385 -9.64 10.84 29.44
C GLN A 385 -9.29 9.35 29.48
N GLY A 386 -8.08 8.95 29.09
CA GLY A 386 -7.59 7.58 29.18
C GLY A 386 -7.64 6.77 27.88
N TYR A 387 -7.91 7.41 26.73
CA TYR A 387 -7.81 6.75 25.44
C TYR A 387 -6.37 6.39 25.10
N LYS A 388 -6.19 5.33 24.30
CA LYS A 388 -4.94 4.99 23.65
C LYS A 388 -4.96 5.56 22.24
N LEU A 389 -4.02 6.43 21.91
CA LEU A 389 -4.04 7.26 20.72
C LEU A 389 -3.22 6.64 19.58
N VAL A 390 -3.73 6.74 18.38
CA VAL A 390 -3.02 6.48 17.13
C VAL A 390 -2.92 7.77 16.34
N SER A 391 -1.71 8.16 15.95
CA SER A 391 -1.45 9.36 15.15
C SER A 391 -1.81 9.12 13.69
N VAL A 392 -2.84 9.82 13.18
CA VAL A 392 -3.29 9.76 11.77
C VAL A 392 -3.63 11.16 11.25
N PRO A 393 -2.78 12.19 11.50
CA PRO A 393 -3.15 13.59 11.21
C PRO A 393 -3.41 13.80 9.70
N ASP A 394 -4.61 14.27 9.38
CA ASP A 394 -5.13 14.47 8.02
C ASP A 394 -4.24 15.38 7.17
N GLY A 395 -3.77 16.48 7.74
CA GLY A 395 -2.88 17.45 7.10
C GLY A 395 -1.45 16.94 6.83
N LEU A 396 -1.09 15.73 7.27
CA LEU A 396 0.26 15.16 7.12
C LEU A 396 0.28 13.79 6.43
N VAL A 397 -0.67 12.92 6.75
CA VAL A 397 -0.60 11.50 6.35
C VAL A 397 -1.82 10.97 5.60
N TYR A 398 -2.76 11.85 5.19
CA TYR A 398 -3.85 11.48 4.30
C TYR A 398 -3.44 11.61 2.84
N ILE A 399 -3.63 10.54 2.08
CA ILE A 399 -3.59 10.51 0.62
C ILE A 399 -5.02 10.51 0.13
N VAL A 400 -5.40 11.53 -0.66
CA VAL A 400 -6.69 11.56 -1.36
C VAL A 400 -6.40 11.72 -2.84
N PRO A 401 -6.38 10.61 -3.61
CA PRO A 401 -5.90 10.62 -4.98
C PRO A 401 -6.66 11.62 -5.86
N ALA A 402 -5.93 12.53 -6.49
CA ALA A 402 -6.40 13.53 -7.44
C ALA A 402 -7.47 14.49 -6.89
N ALA A 403 -7.59 14.67 -5.59
CA ALA A 403 -8.61 15.52 -4.96
C ALA A 403 -8.26 17.03 -4.98
N GLY A 404 -7.00 17.38 -4.79
CA GLY A 404 -6.52 18.77 -4.80
C GLY A 404 -6.75 19.58 -3.52
N TYR A 405 -7.23 18.94 -2.43
CA TYR A 405 -7.39 19.55 -1.10
C TYR A 405 -6.63 18.82 0.01
N TYR A 406 -6.34 17.55 -0.15
CA TYR A 406 -5.33 16.80 0.60
C TYR A 406 -4.18 16.40 -0.32
N TYR A 407 -3.20 15.69 0.22
CA TYR A 407 -2.08 15.21 -0.58
C TYR A 407 -2.53 14.17 -1.63
N ASP A 408 -2.15 14.42 -2.88
CA ASP A 408 -2.17 13.40 -3.93
C ASP A 408 -1.04 12.38 -3.70
N TYR A 409 0.15 12.88 -3.36
CA TYR A 409 1.31 12.11 -2.87
C TYR A 409 1.80 12.73 -1.58
N LEU A 410 2.08 11.94 -0.56
CA LEU A 410 2.60 12.48 0.70
C LEU A 410 3.95 13.17 0.49
N ASN A 411 4.20 14.23 1.27
CA ASN A 411 5.51 14.85 1.35
C ASN A 411 6.46 13.95 2.17
N CYS A 412 6.90 12.84 1.53
CA CYS A 412 7.75 11.84 2.19
C CYS A 412 9.05 12.43 2.73
N ARG A 413 9.62 13.46 2.10
CA ARG A 413 10.82 14.17 2.58
C ARG A 413 10.57 14.85 3.92
N GLU A 414 9.48 15.58 4.03
CA GLU A 414 9.12 16.25 5.26
C GLU A 414 8.81 15.25 6.37
N LEU A 415 7.98 14.24 6.07
CA LEU A 415 7.66 13.18 7.03
C LEU A 415 8.90 12.44 7.52
N TYR A 416 9.81 12.10 6.63
CA TYR A 416 11.07 11.44 7.00
C TYR A 416 11.93 12.30 7.92
N ASN A 417 12.02 13.60 7.66
CA ASN A 417 12.89 14.50 8.40
C ASN A 417 12.29 14.99 9.72
N THR A 418 10.96 15.15 9.82
CA THR A 418 10.35 15.90 10.91
C THR A 418 9.28 15.17 11.70
N TRP A 419 8.54 14.24 11.08
CA TRP A 419 7.42 13.59 11.70
C TRP A 419 7.80 12.31 12.45
N THR A 420 7.12 12.06 13.56
CA THR A 420 7.03 10.75 14.21
C THR A 420 5.60 10.53 14.69
N PRO A 421 5.20 9.31 15.05
CA PRO A 421 3.88 9.08 15.67
C PRO A 421 3.60 9.86 16.96
N ALA A 422 4.63 10.39 17.63
CA ALA A 422 4.46 11.29 18.76
C ALA A 422 3.93 12.68 18.37
N GLN A 423 3.89 12.99 17.07
CA GLN A 423 3.23 14.20 16.57
C GLN A 423 1.82 13.84 16.08
N ILE A 424 0.80 14.42 16.72
CA ILE A 424 -0.62 14.26 16.37
C ILE A 424 -1.16 15.65 16.02
N GLY A 425 -1.26 15.93 14.72
CA GLY A 425 -1.57 17.29 14.24
C GLY A 425 -0.52 18.29 14.74
N ASP A 426 -0.98 19.34 15.43
CA ASP A 426 -0.12 20.38 16.01
C ASP A 426 0.47 20.00 17.37
N GLU A 427 0.03 18.89 17.96
CA GLU A 427 0.47 18.48 19.29
C GLU A 427 1.64 17.50 19.22
N LYS A 428 2.62 17.71 20.13
CA LYS A 428 3.78 16.85 20.30
C LYS A 428 3.81 16.21 21.67
N PHE A 429 4.10 14.93 21.71
CA PHE A 429 4.26 14.10 22.89
C PHE A 429 5.69 13.56 22.97
N ASP A 430 6.04 12.99 24.11
CA ASP A 430 7.29 12.22 24.22
C ASP A 430 7.22 10.99 23.32
N GLU A 431 8.34 10.62 22.68
CA GLU A 431 8.37 9.50 21.74
C GLU A 431 7.97 8.16 22.38
N ARG A 432 8.18 7.99 23.66
CA ARG A 432 7.81 6.77 24.40
C ARG A 432 6.61 6.95 25.31
N ASP A 433 5.77 7.92 25.01
CA ASP A 433 4.53 8.10 25.77
C ASP A 433 3.65 6.85 25.65
N PRO A 434 3.33 6.15 26.76
CA PRO A 434 2.60 4.89 26.72
C PRO A 434 1.13 5.05 26.26
N SER A 435 0.65 6.28 26.11
CA SER A 435 -0.68 6.57 25.57
C SER A 435 -0.67 6.60 24.03
N ILE A 436 0.51 6.78 23.41
CA ILE A 436 0.67 6.81 21.96
C ILE A 436 1.04 5.41 21.47
N LEU A 437 0.12 4.72 20.83
CA LEU A 437 0.34 3.36 20.31
C LEU A 437 1.26 3.35 19.10
N GLY A 438 1.20 4.40 18.27
CA GLY A 438 1.96 4.53 17.05
C GLY A 438 1.27 5.42 16.03
N GLY A 439 1.57 5.21 14.76
CA GLY A 439 1.04 6.02 13.68
C GLY A 439 0.55 5.19 12.48
N MET A 440 -0.33 5.82 11.72
CA MET A 440 -0.88 5.31 10.47
C MET A 440 -0.87 6.40 9.41
N PHE A 441 -0.89 5.98 8.15
CA PHE A 441 -1.32 6.82 7.04
C PHE A 441 -2.58 6.22 6.40
N ALA A 442 -3.32 7.02 5.66
CA ALA A 442 -4.58 6.62 5.08
C ALA A 442 -4.65 6.95 3.60
N VAL A 443 -5.33 6.10 2.84
CA VAL A 443 -5.80 6.39 1.47
C VAL A 443 -7.31 6.46 1.50
N TRP A 444 -7.84 7.65 1.20
CA TRP A 444 -9.25 7.92 1.05
C TRP A 444 -9.61 8.10 -0.43
N ASN A 445 -10.63 7.41 -0.89
CA ASN A 445 -11.09 7.47 -2.27
C ASN A 445 -12.30 8.42 -2.43
N ASP A 446 -12.21 9.61 -1.85
CA ASP A 446 -13.31 10.60 -1.74
C ASP A 446 -14.00 10.90 -3.06
N HIS A 447 -13.23 10.94 -4.14
CA HIS A 447 -13.72 11.22 -5.48
C HIS A 447 -13.93 9.94 -6.28
N ALA A 448 -14.82 9.08 -5.82
CA ALA A 448 -15.19 7.89 -6.54
C ALA A 448 -15.53 8.22 -8.01
N GLY A 449 -15.03 7.42 -8.95
CA GLY A 449 -15.25 7.64 -10.40
C GLY A 449 -14.31 8.62 -11.08
N ASN A 450 -13.27 9.10 -10.41
CA ASN A 450 -12.29 10.04 -10.97
C ASN A 450 -11.21 9.39 -11.86
N GLY A 451 -11.40 8.15 -12.30
CA GLY A 451 -10.47 7.42 -13.15
C GLY A 451 -9.25 6.85 -12.42
N ILE A 452 -9.13 7.04 -11.12
CA ILE A 452 -8.06 6.43 -10.31
C ILE A 452 -8.24 4.91 -10.29
N THR A 453 -7.19 4.18 -10.65
CA THR A 453 -7.12 2.72 -10.61
C THR A 453 -6.34 2.25 -9.39
N VAL A 454 -6.35 0.94 -9.12
CA VAL A 454 -5.52 0.35 -8.06
C VAL A 454 -4.02 0.58 -8.32
N LYS A 455 -3.59 0.64 -9.60
CA LYS A 455 -2.20 0.97 -9.97
C LYS A 455 -1.83 2.42 -9.59
N ASP A 456 -2.77 3.35 -9.79
CA ASP A 456 -2.58 4.75 -9.39
C ASP A 456 -2.53 4.92 -7.86
N ILE A 457 -3.34 4.16 -7.13
CA ILE A 457 -3.30 4.11 -5.67
C ILE A 457 -1.96 3.54 -5.19
N HIS A 458 -1.51 2.45 -5.81
CA HIS A 458 -0.25 1.80 -5.46
C HIS A 458 0.94 2.74 -5.62
N ASP A 459 1.02 3.48 -6.72
CA ASP A 459 2.09 4.46 -6.99
C ASP A 459 2.16 5.56 -5.91
N ARG A 460 1.02 5.91 -5.31
CA ARG A 460 0.92 6.90 -4.22
C ARG A 460 1.29 6.33 -2.86
N LEU A 461 0.78 5.14 -2.56
CA LEU A 461 0.93 4.58 -1.22
C LEU A 461 2.31 3.95 -0.98
N PHE A 462 2.96 3.37 -2.01
CA PHE A 462 4.18 2.59 -1.78
C PHE A 462 5.36 3.42 -1.25
N PRO A 463 5.68 4.62 -1.78
CA PRO A 463 6.67 5.52 -1.18
C PRO A 463 6.34 5.93 0.26
N ALA A 464 5.05 6.18 0.53
CA ALA A 464 4.57 6.52 1.86
C ALA A 464 4.76 5.35 2.85
N LEU A 465 4.43 4.12 2.44
CA LEU A 465 4.61 2.91 3.22
C LEU A 465 6.06 2.73 3.66
N GLN A 466 7.02 2.86 2.75
CA GLN A 466 8.45 2.76 3.06
C GLN A 466 8.91 3.85 4.02
N THR A 467 8.44 5.08 3.81
CA THR A 467 8.81 6.24 4.64
C THR A 467 8.24 6.12 6.05
N LEU A 468 6.93 5.85 6.17
CA LEU A 468 6.28 5.79 7.48
C LEU A 468 6.67 4.53 8.25
N SER A 469 6.93 3.42 7.57
CA SER A 469 7.50 2.22 8.22
C SER A 469 8.81 2.56 8.95
N THR A 470 9.70 3.32 8.29
CA THR A 470 10.93 3.80 8.90
C THR A 470 10.65 4.67 10.12
N LYS A 471 9.79 5.66 10.01
CA LYS A 471 9.46 6.59 11.11
C LYS A 471 8.77 5.92 12.28
N CYS A 472 7.88 4.97 12.03
CA CYS A 472 7.23 4.21 13.09
C CYS A 472 8.17 3.18 13.74
N TRP A 473 9.19 2.68 13.02
CA TRP A 473 10.16 1.74 13.55
C TRP A 473 11.29 2.43 14.32
N THR A 474 11.87 3.50 13.77
CA THR A 474 13.04 4.18 14.33
C THR A 474 12.72 5.38 15.22
N GLY A 475 11.53 5.95 15.12
CA GLY A 475 11.20 7.24 15.73
C GLY A 475 11.93 8.39 15.03
N ALA A 476 12.42 9.36 15.80
CA ALA A 476 13.18 10.50 15.28
C ALA A 476 14.57 10.14 14.76
N ALA A 477 15.15 9.03 15.24
CA ALA A 477 16.57 8.66 15.01
C ALA A 477 16.77 7.95 13.67
N THR A 478 16.69 8.66 12.55
CA THR A 478 17.12 8.16 11.23
C THR A 478 18.60 8.49 11.01
N SER A 479 19.37 7.54 10.46
CA SER A 479 20.82 7.73 10.26
C SER A 479 21.20 8.22 8.87
N LEU A 480 20.33 8.03 7.88
CA LEU A 480 20.56 8.44 6.50
C LEU A 480 19.86 9.76 6.19
N PRO A 481 20.48 10.67 5.40
CA PRO A 481 19.75 11.79 4.78
C PRO A 481 18.66 11.27 3.85
N TYR A 482 17.55 11.99 3.73
CA TYR A 482 16.40 11.58 2.91
C TYR A 482 16.77 11.23 1.45
N ASP A 483 17.61 12.04 0.80
CA ASP A 483 17.98 11.78 -0.61
C ASP A 483 18.71 10.43 -0.78
N LYS A 484 19.52 10.06 0.20
CA LYS A 484 20.19 8.75 0.20
C LYS A 484 19.19 7.63 0.45
N PHE A 485 18.30 7.80 1.42
CA PHE A 485 17.21 6.86 1.70
C PHE A 485 16.32 6.67 0.46
N ASP A 486 15.84 7.77 -0.14
CA ASP A 486 14.95 7.76 -1.29
C ASP A 486 15.57 7.06 -2.51
N SER A 487 16.84 7.30 -2.76
CA SER A 487 17.59 6.62 -3.83
C SER A 487 17.76 5.12 -3.58
N LEU A 488 18.09 4.73 -2.34
CA LEU A 488 18.37 3.32 -2.01
C LEU A 488 17.10 2.47 -1.92
N ARG A 489 15.98 3.01 -1.40
CA ARG A 489 14.71 2.27 -1.28
C ARG A 489 14.17 1.79 -2.63
N LEU A 490 14.51 2.49 -3.72
CA LEU A 490 14.09 2.11 -5.07
C LEU A 490 14.75 0.81 -5.56
N ASN A 491 15.83 0.36 -4.93
CA ASN A 491 16.50 -0.90 -5.24
C ASN A 491 15.87 -2.10 -4.56
N LEU A 492 14.99 -1.89 -3.58
CA LEU A 492 14.26 -2.97 -2.91
C LEU A 492 13.01 -3.37 -3.69
N SER A 493 12.67 -4.64 -3.64
CA SER A 493 11.41 -5.18 -4.15
C SER A 493 10.23 -4.65 -3.33
N GLU A 494 9.03 -4.69 -3.89
CA GLU A 494 7.82 -4.35 -3.13
C GLU A 494 7.57 -5.36 -2.02
N ALA A 495 7.68 -6.63 -2.33
CA ALA A 495 7.77 -7.77 -1.41
C ALA A 495 8.11 -9.03 -2.23
N PRO A 496 8.43 -10.15 -1.58
CA PRO A 496 8.57 -11.43 -2.27
C PRO A 496 7.34 -11.78 -3.11
N ALA A 497 7.53 -12.06 -4.40
CA ALA A 497 6.48 -12.34 -5.39
C ALA A 497 5.43 -11.23 -5.58
N VAL A 498 5.78 -9.98 -5.28
CA VAL A 498 4.91 -8.81 -5.48
C VAL A 498 5.63 -7.79 -6.35
N ASN A 499 4.96 -7.36 -7.42
CA ASN A 499 5.40 -6.29 -8.32
C ASN A 499 4.15 -5.56 -8.87
N GLU A 500 3.42 -4.89 -8.00
CA GLU A 500 2.19 -4.19 -8.36
C GLU A 500 2.46 -2.94 -9.21
N ALA A 501 3.61 -2.30 -9.03
CA ALA A 501 4.06 -1.20 -9.89
C ALA A 501 4.48 -1.65 -11.29
N ALA A 502 4.54 -2.95 -11.56
CA ALA A 502 5.03 -3.51 -12.83
C ALA A 502 6.43 -2.97 -13.21
N ARG A 503 7.31 -2.81 -12.22
CA ARG A 503 8.67 -2.30 -12.43
C ARG A 503 9.52 -3.33 -13.18
N TRP A 504 10.24 -2.85 -14.17
CA TRP A 504 11.23 -3.65 -14.87
C TRP A 504 12.64 -3.37 -14.33
N PRO A 505 13.54 -4.37 -14.37
CA PRO A 505 14.95 -4.12 -14.12
C PRO A 505 15.52 -3.09 -15.09
N LYS A 506 16.41 -2.23 -14.60
CA LYS A 506 17.07 -1.22 -15.43
C LYS A 506 17.74 -1.84 -16.66
N GLY A 507 17.44 -1.30 -17.83
CA GLY A 507 17.98 -1.76 -19.11
C GLY A 507 17.24 -2.96 -19.71
N LYS A 508 16.20 -3.49 -19.07
CA LYS A 508 15.34 -4.50 -19.67
C LYS A 508 14.59 -3.90 -20.86
N MET A 509 14.54 -4.65 -21.94
CA MET A 509 13.77 -4.33 -23.16
C MET A 509 13.03 -5.57 -23.64
N LEU A 510 11.84 -5.36 -24.19
CA LEU A 510 11.13 -6.37 -24.99
C LEU A 510 11.20 -5.93 -26.45
N VAL A 511 11.64 -6.84 -27.32
CA VAL A 511 11.70 -6.61 -28.78
C VAL A 511 10.99 -7.75 -29.48
N ILE A 512 10.03 -7.41 -30.36
CA ILE A 512 9.28 -8.36 -31.18
C ILE A 512 9.24 -7.82 -32.63
N ASP A 513 9.91 -8.50 -33.58
CA ASP A 513 10.01 -8.03 -34.95
C ASP A 513 8.65 -8.04 -35.67
N ASN A 514 7.85 -9.08 -35.45
CA ASN A 514 6.51 -9.22 -36.00
C ASN A 514 5.58 -9.68 -34.88
N LEU A 515 4.67 -8.84 -34.46
CA LEU A 515 3.67 -9.17 -33.44
C LEU A 515 2.52 -9.93 -34.11
N CYS A 516 2.29 -11.17 -33.68
CA CYS A 516 1.18 -11.99 -34.17
C CYS A 516 -0.08 -11.80 -33.29
N PRO A 517 -1.28 -11.80 -33.90
CA PRO A 517 -2.52 -11.86 -33.15
C PRO A 517 -2.54 -13.02 -32.16
N GLY A 518 -3.05 -12.79 -30.95
CA GLY A 518 -3.13 -13.78 -29.88
C GLY A 518 -1.81 -14.15 -29.22
N GLN A 519 -0.68 -13.58 -29.63
CA GLN A 519 0.65 -13.87 -29.08
C GLN A 519 0.77 -13.42 -27.62
N THR A 520 1.34 -14.28 -26.76
CA THR A 520 1.77 -13.91 -25.42
C THR A 520 3.20 -13.40 -25.45
N THR A 521 3.52 -12.37 -24.64
CA THR A 521 4.86 -11.77 -24.65
C THR A 521 5.79 -12.33 -23.56
N GLY A 522 5.24 -13.02 -22.57
CA GLY A 522 5.95 -13.41 -21.34
C GLY A 522 5.98 -12.32 -20.26
N GLU A 523 5.57 -11.09 -20.60
CA GLU A 523 5.45 -9.96 -19.68
C GLU A 523 3.98 -9.64 -19.44
N LYS A 524 3.60 -9.29 -18.21
CA LYS A 524 2.21 -8.87 -17.94
C LYS A 524 1.98 -7.41 -18.32
N GLU A 525 2.87 -6.54 -17.86
CA GLU A 525 2.75 -5.09 -17.96
C GLU A 525 4.13 -4.43 -17.87
N VAL A 526 4.20 -3.17 -18.25
CA VAL A 526 5.32 -2.28 -17.91
C VAL A 526 4.80 -1.05 -17.16
N GLY A 527 5.41 -0.78 -16.00
CA GLY A 527 5.04 0.33 -15.10
C GLY A 527 5.40 1.71 -15.64
N TYR A 528 5.02 2.74 -14.89
CA TYR A 528 5.24 4.13 -15.27
C TYR A 528 6.72 4.45 -15.56
N GLY A 529 6.94 5.32 -16.56
CA GLY A 529 8.25 5.66 -17.08
C GLY A 529 8.60 4.93 -18.40
N TYR A 530 7.63 4.25 -18.99
CA TYR A 530 7.83 3.44 -20.19
C TYR A 530 7.78 4.21 -21.51
N ARG A 531 8.37 3.55 -22.55
CA ARG A 531 8.17 3.86 -23.96
C ARG A 531 7.89 2.59 -24.74
N VAL A 532 6.76 2.55 -25.46
CA VAL A 532 6.34 1.47 -26.37
C VAL A 532 6.32 2.00 -27.78
N GLU A 533 7.08 1.40 -28.69
CA GLU A 533 7.19 1.80 -30.09
C GLU A 533 6.84 0.63 -31.00
N PHE A 534 6.12 0.87 -32.09
CA PHE A 534 5.80 -0.13 -33.10
C PHE A 534 5.37 0.56 -34.40
N THR A 535 5.45 -0.19 -35.51
CA THR A 535 4.94 0.25 -36.79
C THR A 535 3.69 -0.56 -37.12
N VAL A 536 2.64 0.14 -37.57
CA VAL A 536 1.38 -0.47 -38.02
C VAL A 536 1.18 -0.20 -39.49
N ASP A 537 0.96 -1.28 -40.26
CA ASP A 537 0.36 -1.19 -41.60
C ASP A 537 -1.14 -1.43 -41.42
N GLY A 538 -1.91 -0.36 -41.52
CA GLY A 538 -3.30 -0.32 -41.05
C GLY A 538 -4.25 -1.15 -41.88
N ALA A 539 -5.02 -2.01 -41.25
CA ALA A 539 -6.18 -2.71 -41.84
C ALA A 539 -7.50 -2.05 -41.43
N ASP A 540 -8.59 -2.60 -41.90
CA ASP A 540 -9.94 -2.21 -41.46
C ASP A 540 -10.28 -2.97 -40.15
N GLU A 541 -9.89 -2.38 -39.03
CA GLU A 541 -10.12 -2.97 -37.73
C GLU A 541 -11.57 -2.78 -37.27
N ALA A 542 -12.15 -3.81 -36.69
CA ALA A 542 -13.41 -3.68 -35.99
C ALA A 542 -13.27 -2.80 -34.75
N LYS A 543 -14.34 -2.08 -34.40
CA LYS A 543 -14.37 -1.37 -33.13
C LYS A 543 -14.22 -2.34 -31.96
N GLY A 544 -13.44 -1.97 -30.96
CA GLY A 544 -13.09 -2.80 -29.83
C GLY A 544 -11.88 -3.74 -30.07
N THR A 545 -11.14 -3.56 -31.18
CA THR A 545 -9.94 -4.38 -31.46
C THR A 545 -8.78 -3.99 -30.55
N PRO A 546 -8.32 -4.86 -29.65
CA PRO A 546 -7.17 -4.58 -28.80
C PRO A 546 -5.85 -4.81 -29.53
N LEU A 547 -4.82 -4.03 -29.19
CA LEU A 547 -3.43 -4.36 -29.48
C LEU A 547 -2.87 -5.29 -28.41
N PHE A 548 -3.04 -4.91 -27.14
CA PHE A 548 -2.61 -5.68 -25.99
C PHE A 548 -3.65 -5.65 -24.86
N THR A 549 -3.69 -6.73 -24.10
CA THR A 549 -4.48 -6.86 -22.88
C THR A 549 -3.63 -7.34 -21.72
N SER A 550 -4.01 -6.97 -20.50
CA SER A 550 -3.57 -7.55 -19.24
C SER A 550 -4.78 -7.69 -18.31
N ASP A 551 -4.56 -8.18 -17.09
CA ASP A 551 -5.63 -8.26 -16.08
C ASP A 551 -6.18 -6.88 -15.68
N ASN A 552 -5.40 -5.79 -15.88
CA ASN A 552 -5.70 -4.45 -15.40
C ASN A 552 -6.06 -3.44 -16.49
N ALA A 553 -5.67 -3.70 -17.75
CA ALA A 553 -5.83 -2.73 -18.82
C ALA A 553 -5.92 -3.39 -20.21
N THR A 554 -6.51 -2.64 -21.14
CA THR A 554 -6.52 -2.93 -22.57
C THR A 554 -6.02 -1.71 -23.34
N PHE A 555 -5.07 -1.89 -24.24
CA PHE A 555 -4.69 -0.88 -25.24
C PHE A 555 -5.30 -1.24 -26.58
N TYR A 556 -6.12 -0.37 -27.15
CA TYR A 556 -6.88 -0.60 -28.38
C TYR A 556 -6.17 -0.03 -29.62
N LEU A 557 -6.13 -0.81 -30.71
CA LEU A 557 -5.89 -0.28 -32.07
C LEU A 557 -7.10 0.47 -32.61
N ALA A 558 -8.30 0.02 -32.24
CA ALA A 558 -9.57 0.64 -32.55
C ALA A 558 -10.51 0.54 -31.35
N ASP A 559 -10.78 1.63 -30.67
CA ASP A 559 -11.63 1.65 -29.48
C ASP A 559 -13.08 1.23 -29.78
N PRO A 560 -13.87 0.81 -28.77
CA PRO A 560 -15.23 0.33 -28.98
C PRO A 560 -16.23 1.41 -29.39
N GLN A 561 -15.92 2.71 -29.23
CA GLN A 561 -16.82 3.80 -29.54
C GLN A 561 -16.61 4.39 -30.94
N ASP A 562 -15.38 4.84 -31.23
CA ASP A 562 -15.08 5.63 -32.43
C ASP A 562 -14.09 4.92 -33.36
N GLY A 563 -13.40 3.86 -32.87
CA GLY A 563 -12.36 3.16 -33.61
C GLY A 563 -11.03 3.92 -33.65
N CYS A 564 -10.77 4.78 -32.69
CA CYS A 564 -9.50 5.46 -32.48
C CYS A 564 -8.54 4.64 -31.62
N LEU A 565 -7.26 5.04 -31.60
CA LEU A 565 -6.34 4.54 -30.59
C LEU A 565 -6.85 4.95 -29.20
N ALA A 566 -6.84 4.01 -28.26
CA ALA A 566 -7.33 4.25 -26.92
C ALA A 566 -6.75 3.27 -25.91
N PHE A 567 -6.98 3.51 -24.64
CA PHE A 567 -6.76 2.52 -23.60
C PHE A 567 -7.92 2.56 -22.59
N GLU A 568 -8.17 1.40 -22.02
CA GLU A 568 -9.14 1.21 -20.95
C GLU A 568 -8.42 0.56 -19.77
N ARG A 569 -8.78 0.98 -18.56
CA ARG A 569 -8.25 0.46 -17.30
C ARG A 569 -9.34 0.52 -16.25
N GLU A 570 -9.68 -0.61 -15.66
CA GLU A 570 -10.73 -0.77 -14.66
C GLU A 570 -12.08 -0.09 -15.06
N GLY A 571 -12.49 -0.23 -16.35
CA GLY A 571 -13.72 0.36 -16.86
C GLY A 571 -13.63 1.83 -17.33
N TYR A 572 -12.47 2.48 -17.20
CA TYR A 572 -12.26 3.86 -17.64
C TYR A 572 -11.62 3.92 -19.02
N LEU A 573 -12.42 4.22 -20.05
CA LEU A 573 -11.96 4.38 -21.44
C LEU A 573 -11.37 5.78 -21.66
N ASN A 574 -10.14 5.83 -22.17
CA ASN A 574 -9.42 7.05 -22.53
C ASN A 574 -9.01 6.99 -24.00
N LYS A 575 -9.49 7.93 -24.81
CA LYS A 575 -9.30 7.93 -26.27
C LYS A 575 -8.32 9.00 -26.71
N PHE A 576 -7.43 8.64 -27.65
CA PHE A 576 -6.69 9.59 -28.44
C PHE A 576 -7.54 10.01 -29.66
N LYS A 577 -7.41 11.25 -30.08
CA LYS A 577 -8.09 11.76 -31.28
C LYS A 577 -7.31 11.34 -32.55
N TYR A 578 -6.98 10.05 -32.64
CA TYR A 578 -6.20 9.53 -33.76
C TYR A 578 -6.71 8.13 -34.16
N LYS A 579 -7.04 8.00 -35.45
CA LYS A 579 -7.48 6.75 -36.06
C LYS A 579 -6.44 6.31 -37.11
N ILE A 580 -6.02 5.05 -37.06
CA ILE A 580 -5.14 4.47 -38.06
C ILE A 580 -5.95 4.23 -39.34
N ALA A 581 -5.54 4.86 -40.46
CA ALA A 581 -6.22 4.69 -41.72
C ALA A 581 -5.83 3.38 -42.40
N LYS A 582 -6.80 2.71 -43.04
CA LYS A 582 -6.58 1.52 -43.84
C LYS A 582 -5.55 1.78 -44.96
N GLY A 583 -4.61 0.87 -45.14
CA GLY A 583 -3.54 0.96 -46.14
C GLY A 583 -2.47 2.01 -45.85
N LYS A 584 -2.49 2.63 -44.66
CA LYS A 584 -1.41 3.53 -44.25
C LYS A 584 -0.46 2.84 -43.28
N LYS A 585 0.81 2.97 -43.56
CA LYS A 585 1.89 2.55 -42.67
C LYS A 585 2.30 3.73 -41.82
N VAL A 586 2.22 3.59 -40.49
CA VAL A 586 2.54 4.64 -39.52
C VAL A 586 3.41 4.10 -38.38
N SER A 587 4.32 4.92 -37.89
CA SER A 587 5.09 4.63 -36.69
C SER A 587 4.36 5.22 -35.47
N ILE A 588 4.07 4.38 -34.50
CA ILE A 588 3.40 4.77 -33.25
C ILE A 588 4.38 4.63 -32.10
N ALA A 589 4.40 5.62 -31.21
CA ALA A 589 5.02 5.47 -29.91
C ALA A 589 4.06 5.95 -28.81
N ILE A 590 4.01 5.20 -27.72
CA ILE A 590 3.26 5.54 -26.52
C ILE A 590 4.25 5.69 -25.38
N THR A 591 4.20 6.82 -24.67
CA THR A 591 4.92 6.99 -23.41
C THR A 591 3.94 7.23 -22.29
N GLY A 592 4.24 6.73 -21.12
CA GLY A 592 3.40 6.93 -19.94
C GLY A 592 4.23 7.11 -18.68
N ASP A 593 3.83 8.09 -17.89
CA ASP A 593 4.29 8.29 -16.51
C ASP A 593 3.08 8.36 -15.57
N ASN A 594 3.30 8.61 -14.29
CA ASN A 594 2.24 8.69 -13.31
C ASN A 594 1.38 9.98 -13.36
N LYS A 595 1.59 10.81 -14.41
CA LYS A 595 0.83 12.06 -14.63
C LYS A 595 0.06 12.04 -15.94
N LYS A 596 0.60 11.37 -16.98
CA LYS A 596 0.05 11.44 -18.32
C LYS A 596 0.45 10.26 -19.20
N THR A 597 -0.33 10.08 -20.28
CA THR A 597 -0.04 9.16 -21.37
C THR A 597 0.02 9.94 -22.68
N CYS A 598 1.11 9.79 -23.47
CA CYS A 598 1.34 10.54 -24.69
C CYS A 598 1.36 9.62 -25.90
N LEU A 599 0.74 10.09 -26.99
CA LEU A 599 0.78 9.45 -28.31
C LEU A 599 1.71 10.23 -29.24
N TYR A 600 2.63 9.52 -29.86
CA TYR A 600 3.47 10.02 -30.95
C TYR A 600 3.12 9.26 -32.23
N VAL A 601 3.04 9.99 -33.35
CA VAL A 601 2.81 9.46 -34.70
C VAL A 601 3.94 9.95 -35.58
N ASP A 602 4.61 9.03 -36.26
CA ASP A 602 5.77 9.30 -37.14
C ASP A 602 6.81 10.22 -36.46
N GLY A 603 7.10 9.91 -35.17
CA GLY A 603 8.08 10.62 -34.33
C GLY A 603 7.61 11.97 -33.75
N LYS A 604 6.41 12.44 -34.09
CA LYS A 604 5.88 13.72 -33.60
C LYS A 604 4.83 13.49 -32.51
N LEU A 605 4.91 14.28 -31.42
CA LEU A 605 3.85 14.29 -30.40
C LEU A 605 2.52 14.68 -31.04
N ARG A 606 1.56 13.79 -30.98
CA ARG A 606 0.22 13.97 -31.54
C ARG A 606 -0.78 14.42 -30.50
N GLU A 607 -0.73 13.81 -29.32
CA GLU A 607 -1.66 14.11 -28.24
C GLU A 607 -1.08 13.71 -26.87
N GLU A 608 -1.44 14.48 -25.84
CA GLU A 608 -1.11 14.24 -24.46
C GLU A 608 -2.41 14.11 -23.63
N LEU A 609 -2.56 12.99 -22.95
CA LEU A 609 -3.68 12.74 -22.03
C LEU A 609 -3.18 12.93 -20.59
N GLY A 610 -3.18 14.17 -20.11
CA GLY A 610 -2.93 14.52 -18.72
C GLY A 610 -4.21 14.54 -17.87
N PRO A 611 -4.16 14.92 -16.58
CA PRO A 611 -5.33 15.06 -15.73
C PRO A 611 -6.36 16.02 -16.35
N LEU A 612 -7.63 15.65 -16.28
CA LEU A 612 -8.73 16.48 -16.77
C LEU A 612 -9.53 16.98 -15.56
N ALA A 613 -9.56 18.31 -15.36
CA ALA A 613 -10.41 18.91 -14.34
C ALA A 613 -11.89 18.72 -14.70
N ILE A 614 -12.66 18.17 -13.79
CA ILE A 614 -14.07 17.87 -14.00
C ILE A 614 -14.93 18.41 -12.85
N TYR A 615 -16.21 18.63 -13.12
CA TYR A 615 -17.17 19.05 -12.12
C TYR A 615 -17.92 17.87 -11.51
N ALA A 616 -18.27 16.89 -12.34
CA ALA A 616 -19.01 15.70 -11.94
C ALA A 616 -18.68 14.53 -12.88
N MET A 617 -19.05 13.33 -12.47
CA MET A 617 -19.06 12.14 -13.32
C MET A 617 -20.48 11.75 -13.66
N GLN A 618 -20.66 11.22 -14.86
CA GLN A 618 -21.90 10.60 -15.31
C GLN A 618 -21.64 9.13 -15.62
N GLN A 619 -22.55 8.28 -15.20
CA GLN A 619 -22.58 6.89 -15.62
C GLN A 619 -23.96 6.52 -16.16
N LYS A 620 -24.02 5.53 -17.05
CA LYS A 620 -25.26 5.05 -17.64
C LYS A 620 -26.07 4.20 -16.67
N ASP A 621 -25.37 3.39 -15.88
CA ASP A 621 -25.94 2.53 -14.86
C ASP A 621 -25.56 3.07 -13.47
N LEU A 622 -26.57 3.56 -12.76
CA LEU A 622 -26.40 4.09 -11.39
C LEU A 622 -26.35 3.00 -10.31
N THR A 623 -26.49 1.72 -10.68
CA THR A 623 -26.39 0.61 -9.73
C THR A 623 -24.96 0.25 -9.37
N SER A 624 -23.99 0.69 -10.20
CA SER A 624 -22.57 0.48 -9.95
C SER A 624 -21.77 1.71 -10.36
N PHE A 625 -21.00 2.24 -9.42
CA PHE A 625 -20.12 3.37 -9.67
C PHE A 625 -18.81 2.98 -10.37
N GLN A 626 -18.44 1.72 -10.30
CA GLN A 626 -17.30 1.13 -11.00
C GLN A 626 -17.77 0.09 -12.01
N SER A 627 -18.46 0.57 -13.05
CA SER A 627 -18.92 -0.31 -14.13
C SER A 627 -17.72 -0.88 -14.90
N PRO A 628 -17.71 -2.18 -15.19
CA PRO A 628 -16.75 -2.76 -16.11
C PRO A 628 -16.98 -2.34 -17.57
N ASP A 629 -18.13 -1.74 -17.89
CA ASP A 629 -18.40 -1.20 -19.24
C ASP A 629 -17.58 0.07 -19.46
N PRO A 630 -16.55 0.06 -20.34
CA PRO A 630 -15.69 1.20 -20.61
C PRO A 630 -16.44 2.41 -21.20
N THR A 631 -17.69 2.23 -21.63
CA THR A 631 -18.53 3.32 -22.16
C THR A 631 -19.38 3.99 -21.08
N ALA A 632 -19.47 3.45 -19.89
CA ALA A 632 -20.30 3.96 -18.81
C ALA A 632 -19.72 5.21 -18.14
N TRP A 633 -18.41 5.39 -18.19
CA TRP A 633 -17.69 6.45 -17.50
C TRP A 633 -17.31 7.58 -18.43
N GLN A 634 -17.80 8.76 -18.17
CA GLN A 634 -17.48 9.96 -18.95
C GLN A 634 -17.49 11.19 -18.03
N PRO A 635 -16.51 12.11 -18.17
CA PRO A 635 -16.60 13.39 -17.50
C PRO A 635 -17.80 14.18 -18.04
N VAL A 636 -18.67 14.62 -17.14
CA VAL A 636 -19.91 15.34 -17.52
C VAL A 636 -19.60 16.76 -17.93
N MET A 637 -18.69 17.42 -17.20
CA MET A 637 -18.41 18.82 -17.40
C MET A 637 -16.95 19.13 -17.06
N TYR A 638 -16.29 19.82 -17.97
CA TYR A 638 -14.97 20.39 -17.70
C TYR A 638 -15.13 21.69 -16.90
N ASN A 639 -14.42 21.78 -15.78
CA ASN A 639 -14.38 22.99 -14.96
C ASN A 639 -12.96 23.26 -14.47
N PRO A 640 -12.27 24.29 -14.96
CA PRO A 640 -10.90 24.60 -14.57
C PRO A 640 -10.76 25.00 -13.09
N SER A 641 -11.86 25.35 -12.43
CA SER A 641 -11.89 25.67 -10.99
C SER A 641 -12.27 24.45 -10.13
N ALA A 642 -12.53 23.29 -10.73
CA ALA A 642 -12.86 22.08 -10.00
C ALA A 642 -11.63 21.57 -9.22
N LYS A 643 -11.91 20.99 -8.06
CA LYS A 643 -10.89 20.30 -7.25
C LYS A 643 -10.89 18.79 -7.46
N MET A 644 -11.65 18.30 -8.43
CA MET A 644 -11.67 16.91 -8.83
C MET A 644 -11.02 16.76 -10.21
N TYR A 645 -10.08 15.83 -10.32
CA TYR A 645 -9.33 15.57 -11.54
C TYR A 645 -9.50 14.13 -11.97
N TYR A 646 -9.99 13.95 -13.21
CA TYR A 646 -10.07 12.64 -13.84
C TYR A 646 -8.68 12.23 -14.37
N GLN A 647 -8.20 11.06 -13.93
CA GLN A 647 -6.87 10.56 -14.26
C GLN A 647 -6.86 9.78 -15.58
N ARG A 648 -5.80 9.98 -16.39
CA ARG A 648 -5.61 9.36 -17.70
C ARG A 648 -4.21 8.80 -17.89
N THR A 649 -3.69 8.19 -16.83
CA THR A 649 -2.40 7.47 -16.80
C THR A 649 -2.61 6.02 -17.22
N LEU A 650 -1.54 5.32 -17.63
CA LEU A 650 -1.62 3.92 -18.05
C LEU A 650 -0.36 3.17 -17.60
N VAL A 651 -0.52 2.09 -16.84
CA VAL A 651 0.44 0.98 -16.79
C VAL A 651 0.18 0.16 -18.03
N PHE A 652 1.16 0.06 -18.93
CA PHE A 652 0.92 -0.45 -20.29
C PHE A 652 0.76 -1.98 -20.28
N PRO A 653 -0.36 -2.53 -20.81
CA PRO A 653 -0.61 -3.95 -20.86
C PRO A 653 0.28 -4.63 -21.90
N LEU A 654 0.81 -5.83 -21.58
CA LEU A 654 1.69 -6.58 -22.46
C LEU A 654 1.40 -8.09 -22.45
N GLN A 655 0.46 -8.57 -21.63
CA GLN A 655 0.31 -10.01 -21.38
C GLN A 655 -0.04 -10.80 -22.66
N LYS A 656 -0.99 -10.30 -23.45
CA LYS A 656 -1.47 -10.96 -24.64
C LYS A 656 -1.80 -9.94 -25.74
N ALA A 657 -1.33 -10.18 -26.95
CA ALA A 657 -1.76 -9.47 -28.14
C ALA A 657 -3.23 -9.80 -28.46
N GLY A 658 -3.97 -8.81 -28.93
CA GLY A 658 -5.34 -9.00 -29.38
C GLY A 658 -5.46 -9.71 -30.72
N GLU A 659 -6.70 -9.93 -31.16
CA GLU A 659 -7.02 -10.47 -32.50
C GLU A 659 -7.22 -9.29 -33.46
N PHE A 660 -6.17 -8.85 -34.12
CA PHE A 660 -6.16 -7.73 -35.07
C PHE A 660 -5.79 -8.17 -36.50
N LYS A 661 -6.15 -7.35 -37.50
CA LYS A 661 -5.90 -7.59 -38.90
C LYS A 661 -4.68 -6.81 -39.44
N SER A 662 -4.35 -5.71 -38.81
CA SER A 662 -3.21 -4.86 -39.19
C SER A 662 -1.90 -5.61 -39.01
N LYS A 663 -0.90 -5.30 -39.84
CA LYS A 663 0.45 -5.82 -39.64
C LYS A 663 1.19 -4.93 -38.64
N VAL A 664 1.57 -5.50 -37.52
CA VAL A 664 2.32 -4.80 -36.46
C VAL A 664 3.75 -5.33 -36.41
N THR A 665 4.72 -4.44 -36.57
CA THR A 665 6.15 -4.80 -36.69
C THR A 665 7.03 -3.90 -35.87
N GLY A 666 8.22 -4.39 -35.50
CA GLY A 666 9.24 -3.61 -34.80
C GLY A 666 8.79 -3.12 -33.41
N LEU A 667 8.00 -3.95 -32.70
CA LEU A 667 7.62 -3.63 -31.32
C LEU A 667 8.85 -3.59 -30.45
N LYS A 668 9.01 -2.47 -29.77
CA LYS A 668 10.05 -2.26 -28.77
C LYS A 668 9.43 -1.62 -27.54
N VAL A 669 9.63 -2.26 -26.40
CA VAL A 669 9.24 -1.72 -25.08
C VAL A 669 10.49 -1.48 -24.27
N SER A 670 10.62 -0.29 -23.71
CA SER A 670 11.72 0.12 -22.82
C SER A 670 11.18 0.85 -21.58
N PHE A 671 11.99 0.81 -20.53
CA PHE A 671 11.68 1.42 -19.22
C PHE A 671 12.83 2.33 -18.79
#